data_22b5d67ba2eaa7ce4b9053ea506d3f34
#
_entry.id   22b5d67ba2eaa7ce4b9053ea506d3f34
#
_cell.length_a   1.000
_cell.length_b   1.000
_cell.length_c   1.000
_cell.angle_alpha   90.00
_cell.angle_beta   90.00
_cell.angle_gamma   90.00
#
_symmetry.space_group_name_H-M   'P 1'
#
loop_
_entity.id
_entity.type
_entity.pdbx_description
1 polymer ?
#
loop_
_entity_poly.entity_id
_entity_poly.type
_entity_poly.pdbx_seq_one_letter_code
_entity_poly.pdbx_strand_id
1 'polypeptide(L)'
;MKRLFIIAMLATTSVVMLAVPAKRMKQTLTLSDGTKIEAMLIGDEHGHWFVDNNGNALQLRDGVACYLSVYELNNLKAARNERASKSNARRIARMESRRTLSRPGMHRVFGEPTTIKGQKKGVVILVNFSDKKFNASNTQSLFNDRFNKVGYNASGYVGSVHDYFYDQSYGQFDLTFDVVGPVTLSKQYSYYGGNDSDGNDEHPGEMVIEAVKLANSQVNFADYDWDGDGEVDQVFCIYAGQGEASSDDENTIWPHEYSLSACNYYGDGSGPQTLDGVKVDTYAVSCELADASTIDGIGTACHEFSHCLGYADHYDTDYSGGPGMMYWDLMDGGSYNGPNDMGEVPAPFTSFERWWAGWMELTELDSPCKISGMKPLTSEPEAYAIYNQKNRNEYYLLENHQGEKWDSYTGGHGMMILHVDYDKSVWQENAPNDDPSRQRMTFIPADNSYGTKRSWSSGGTTMYQWSATFEQIAGDPWPGKSNKTSFTDTTTPAATLYNANTDGRKYMGKPIENIAEGSDGLISFIFDGGIVIPTPNILAATDVTTTGFTANWEAVDEATSYNLEVMEQSNSGQTETSFSEDFSRVSVTSDGTTDVGSSLDTYTNQSGWTGSKVYLAPGGLKLGSSKAAGSITTPLIDKSSDGNVTVSLNLKKYGTDAPSVEVALVNSSDNVIGTAQTCSPGEVAEDFDLEFTGITSDYKIQIKTSTSKKRFYLYSVQVGGSKDKVYSYNTTATSYTVSGLSDTNYKYRVQAVSAEGQSHWSDYQQVDIPTRINEINGNGVNTVNNVIYNINGQRLNAVPQHGVYIQNGRKVIK
;
A
#
# COMPACT_ATOMS: atom_id res chain seq x y z
N MET A 1 -12.31 63.78 10.51
CA MET A 1 -13.35 62.77 10.78
C MET A 1 -13.34 61.80 9.61
N LYS A 2 -12.55 60.74 9.74
CA LYS A 2 -12.56 59.60 8.83
C LYS A 2 -13.16 58.44 9.60
N ARG A 3 -14.34 57.99 9.23
CA ARG A 3 -14.94 56.75 9.77
C ARG A 3 -14.27 55.53 9.07
N LEU A 4 -13.54 54.77 9.84
CA LEU A 4 -13.07 53.50 9.48
C LEU A 4 -14.27 52.51 9.55
N PHE A 5 -14.68 51.97 8.42
CA PHE A 5 -15.54 50.79 8.36
C PHE A 5 -14.65 49.57 8.52
N ILE A 6 -14.69 48.92 9.67
CA ILE A 6 -14.20 47.58 9.86
C ILE A 6 -15.29 46.66 9.32
N ILE A 7 -15.07 46.10 8.16
CA ILE A 7 -15.83 44.95 7.68
C ILE A 7 -15.27 43.75 8.43
N ALA A 8 -16.02 43.30 9.45
CA ALA A 8 -15.78 41.97 9.99
C ALA A 8 -16.21 40.96 8.92
N MET A 9 -15.27 40.34 8.28
CA MET A 9 -15.49 39.09 7.54
C MET A 9 -15.83 38.03 8.61
N LEU A 10 -17.09 37.73 8.79
CA LEU A 10 -17.51 36.47 9.39
C LEU A 10 -17.10 35.38 8.39
N ALA A 11 -16.03 34.68 8.73
CA ALA A 11 -15.80 33.37 8.17
C ALA A 11 -16.91 32.46 8.72
N THR A 12 -17.88 32.15 7.89
CA THR A 12 -18.86 31.12 8.17
C THR A 12 -18.13 29.78 8.00
N THR A 13 -17.59 29.25 9.08
CA THR A 13 -17.13 27.86 9.14
C THR A 13 -18.36 26.96 9.17
N SER A 14 -18.46 26.12 8.20
CA SER A 14 -19.53 25.14 7.99
C SER A 14 -19.22 23.85 8.76
N VAL A 15 -20.22 23.09 9.18
CA VAL A 15 -20.05 22.01 10.19
C VAL A 15 -21.08 20.88 10.04
N VAL A 16 -20.71 19.60 10.10
CA VAL A 16 -21.49 18.35 9.83
C VAL A 16 -21.73 17.48 11.06
N MET A 17 -22.83 16.77 11.16
CA MET A 17 -23.16 15.70 12.12
C MET A 17 -22.71 14.32 11.68
N LEU A 18 -22.70 13.37 12.61
CA LEU A 18 -22.31 11.98 12.46
C LEU A 18 -23.51 11.06 12.59
N ALA A 19 -23.79 10.28 11.55
CA ALA A 19 -24.75 9.19 11.62
C ALA A 19 -24.48 8.13 10.58
N VAL A 20 -24.98 6.93 10.80
CA VAL A 20 -24.93 5.89 9.77
C VAL A 20 -25.58 6.36 8.48
N PRO A 21 -24.98 6.08 7.31
CA PRO A 21 -25.63 6.31 6.05
C PRO A 21 -26.93 5.51 5.96
N ALA A 22 -27.87 5.95 5.13
CA ALA A 22 -29.10 5.22 4.88
C ALA A 22 -28.82 3.76 4.56
N LYS A 23 -29.59 2.84 5.13
CA LYS A 23 -29.42 1.41 4.91
C LYS A 23 -29.60 1.07 3.43
N ARG A 24 -28.62 0.47 2.80
CA ARG A 24 -28.61 0.18 1.35
C ARG A 24 -29.53 -0.99 0.95
N MET A 25 -30.76 -1.00 1.47
CA MET A 25 -31.77 -1.99 1.13
C MET A 25 -32.72 -1.48 0.04
N LYS A 26 -33.03 -2.32 -0.94
CA LYS A 26 -34.07 -2.03 -1.92
C LYS A 26 -35.43 -2.15 -1.28
N GLN A 27 -36.25 -1.15 -1.48
CA GLN A 27 -37.64 -1.10 -1.03
C GLN A 27 -38.58 -1.02 -2.23
N THR A 28 -39.76 -1.58 -2.09
CA THR A 28 -40.82 -1.47 -3.08
C THR A 28 -41.72 -0.31 -2.71
N LEU A 29 -41.62 0.79 -3.44
CA LEU A 29 -42.43 1.98 -3.26
C LEU A 29 -43.64 1.96 -4.19
N THR A 30 -44.73 2.67 -3.80
CA THR A 30 -45.94 2.78 -4.61
C THR A 30 -46.13 4.22 -5.07
N LEU A 31 -46.19 4.45 -6.37
CA LEU A 31 -46.48 5.75 -6.94
C LEU A 31 -48.00 6.10 -6.83
N SER A 32 -48.37 7.37 -7.05
CA SER A 32 -49.74 7.86 -6.97
C SER A 32 -50.72 7.19 -7.96
N ASP A 33 -50.22 6.58 -9.02
CA ASP A 33 -51.03 5.81 -9.98
C ASP A 33 -51.14 4.31 -9.61
N GLY A 34 -50.62 3.91 -8.46
CA GLY A 34 -50.58 2.51 -7.98
C GLY A 34 -49.47 1.67 -8.56
N THR A 35 -48.56 2.23 -9.38
CA THR A 35 -47.38 1.52 -9.91
C THR A 35 -46.37 1.24 -8.79
N LYS A 36 -45.89 0.03 -8.71
CA LYS A 36 -44.82 -0.38 -7.79
C LYS A 36 -43.46 -0.23 -8.45
N ILE A 37 -42.55 0.42 -7.77
CA ILE A 37 -41.16 0.62 -8.21
C ILE A 37 -40.19 0.16 -7.12
N GLU A 38 -39.04 -0.34 -7.52
CA GLU A 38 -37.93 -0.57 -6.60
C GLU A 38 -37.09 0.67 -6.50
N ALA A 39 -36.82 1.11 -5.28
CA ALA A 39 -35.98 2.24 -4.97
C ALA A 39 -35.10 1.94 -3.74
N MET A 40 -34.06 2.69 -3.56
CA MET A 40 -33.13 2.58 -2.45
C MET A 40 -33.06 3.92 -1.74
N LEU A 41 -33.15 3.90 -0.39
CA LEU A 41 -32.95 5.07 0.43
C LEU A 41 -31.48 5.47 0.39
N ILE A 42 -31.21 6.75 0.28
CA ILE A 42 -29.87 7.34 0.32
C ILE A 42 -29.93 8.64 1.14
N GLY A 43 -28.81 8.98 1.76
CA GLY A 43 -28.70 10.15 2.62
C GLY A 43 -28.31 9.76 4.05
N ASP A 44 -28.51 10.69 4.93
CA ASP A 44 -28.21 10.63 6.34
C ASP A 44 -29.28 11.44 7.13
N GLU A 45 -29.10 11.57 8.42
CA GLU A 45 -30.00 12.31 9.33
C GLU A 45 -30.16 13.79 8.96
N HIS A 46 -29.31 14.32 8.11
CA HIS A 46 -29.40 15.73 7.65
C HIS A 46 -30.27 15.91 6.45
N GLY A 47 -30.56 14.81 5.74
CA GLY A 47 -31.45 14.79 4.60
C GLY A 47 -31.25 13.56 3.74
N HIS A 48 -32.36 12.94 3.40
CA HIS A 48 -32.40 11.70 2.65
C HIS A 48 -33.55 11.74 1.63
N TRP A 49 -33.50 10.81 0.67
CA TRP A 49 -34.51 10.58 -0.35
C TRP A 49 -34.30 9.22 -1.01
N PHE A 50 -35.30 8.73 -1.69
CA PHE A 50 -35.17 7.52 -2.48
C PHE A 50 -34.60 7.74 -3.86
N VAL A 51 -33.98 6.70 -4.42
CA VAL A 51 -33.53 6.66 -5.82
C VAL A 51 -33.99 5.35 -6.47
N ASP A 52 -34.71 5.48 -7.59
CA ASP A 52 -35.15 4.31 -8.34
C ASP A 52 -34.01 3.66 -9.17
N ASN A 53 -34.28 2.50 -9.78
CA ASN A 53 -33.27 1.80 -10.60
C ASN A 53 -32.83 2.61 -11.86
N ASN A 54 -33.52 3.69 -12.21
CA ASN A 54 -33.18 4.58 -13.32
C ASN A 54 -32.41 5.85 -12.84
N GLY A 55 -32.19 5.98 -11.54
CA GLY A 55 -31.52 7.13 -10.96
C GLY A 55 -32.42 8.35 -10.69
N ASN A 56 -33.73 8.21 -10.75
CA ASN A 56 -34.65 9.32 -10.44
C ASN A 56 -34.85 9.40 -8.93
N ALA A 57 -34.74 10.62 -8.37
CA ALA A 57 -34.97 10.86 -6.97
C ALA A 57 -36.47 10.92 -6.65
N LEU A 58 -36.85 10.35 -5.51
CA LEU A 58 -38.21 10.31 -5.00
C LEU A 58 -38.23 10.63 -3.50
N GLN A 59 -39.37 11.09 -3.03
CA GLN A 59 -39.67 11.24 -1.61
C GLN A 59 -41.05 10.64 -1.32
N LEU A 60 -41.25 10.04 -0.20
CA LEU A 60 -42.58 9.67 0.27
C LEU A 60 -43.32 10.90 0.75
N ARG A 61 -44.55 11.05 0.34
CA ARG A 61 -45.49 12.10 0.80
C ARG A 61 -46.80 11.38 1.14
N ASP A 62 -47.13 11.36 2.37
CA ASP A 62 -48.29 10.61 2.92
C ASP A 62 -48.29 9.12 2.48
N GLY A 63 -47.09 8.49 2.49
CA GLY A 63 -46.92 7.08 2.09
C GLY A 63 -46.96 6.80 0.61
N VAL A 64 -46.99 7.84 -0.24
CA VAL A 64 -47.00 7.75 -1.69
C VAL A 64 -45.69 8.26 -2.27
N ALA A 65 -45.00 7.45 -3.09
CA ALA A 65 -43.74 7.87 -3.69
C ALA A 65 -44.00 8.94 -4.78
N CYS A 66 -43.33 10.06 -4.67
CA CYS A 66 -43.41 11.17 -5.58
C CYS A 66 -42.01 11.49 -6.15
N TYR A 67 -41.89 11.58 -7.46
CA TYR A 67 -40.64 12.02 -8.09
C TYR A 67 -40.36 13.46 -7.70
N LEU A 68 -39.14 13.72 -7.25
CA LEU A 68 -38.65 15.04 -6.95
C LEU A 68 -38.32 15.80 -8.24
N SER A 69 -38.75 17.06 -8.28
CA SER A 69 -38.23 17.98 -9.29
C SER A 69 -36.77 18.32 -8.95
N VAL A 70 -36.07 18.74 -9.96
CA VAL A 70 -34.73 19.32 -9.90
C VAL A 70 -34.56 20.34 -8.79
N TYR A 71 -35.52 21.27 -8.70
CA TYR A 71 -35.49 22.32 -7.72
C TYR A 71 -35.68 21.81 -6.30
N GLU A 72 -36.60 20.89 -6.09
CA GLU A 72 -36.85 20.26 -4.79
C GLU A 72 -35.61 19.48 -4.30
N LEU A 73 -35.00 18.66 -5.15
CA LEU A 73 -33.80 17.91 -4.80
C LEU A 73 -32.63 18.85 -4.46
N ASN A 74 -32.42 19.92 -5.21
CA ASN A 74 -31.36 20.88 -4.91
C ASN A 74 -31.60 21.63 -3.60
N ASN A 75 -32.86 21.93 -3.26
CA ASN A 75 -33.18 22.50 -1.97
C ASN A 75 -32.93 21.54 -0.83
N LEU A 76 -33.32 20.26 -0.97
CA LEU A 76 -33.05 19.23 0.03
C LEU A 76 -31.53 19.07 0.27
N LYS A 77 -30.73 19.04 -0.79
CA LYS A 77 -29.28 18.99 -0.67
C LYS A 77 -28.67 20.22 0.01
N ALA A 78 -29.10 21.40 -0.37
CA ALA A 78 -28.64 22.64 0.25
C ALA A 78 -29.02 22.71 1.74
N ALA A 79 -30.23 22.30 2.08
CA ALA A 79 -30.70 22.23 3.45
C ALA A 79 -29.92 21.17 4.25
N ARG A 80 -29.68 19.98 3.67
CA ARG A 80 -28.82 18.95 4.26
C ARG A 80 -27.42 19.50 4.56
N ASN A 81 -26.75 20.08 3.58
CA ASN A 81 -25.40 20.61 3.74
C ASN A 81 -25.32 21.74 4.77
N GLU A 82 -26.34 22.58 4.86
CA GLU A 82 -26.43 23.62 5.89
C GLU A 82 -26.59 23.02 7.29
N ARG A 83 -27.44 22.00 7.43
CA ARG A 83 -27.64 21.29 8.71
C ARG A 83 -26.40 20.54 9.14
N ALA A 84 -25.87 19.72 8.24
CA ALA A 84 -24.63 19.03 8.37
C ALA A 84 -23.54 20.00 8.86
N SER A 85 -23.38 21.10 8.21
CA SER A 85 -22.45 22.16 8.53
C SER A 85 -22.61 22.72 9.96
N LYS A 86 -23.78 23.06 10.39
CA LYS A 86 -24.01 23.68 11.71
C LYS A 86 -23.77 22.71 12.87
N SER A 87 -23.99 21.45 12.70
CA SER A 87 -23.79 20.44 13.70
C SER A 87 -22.31 20.28 14.12
N ASN A 88 -21.41 20.09 13.22
CA ASN A 88 -19.99 19.96 13.49
C ASN A 88 -19.36 21.17 14.23
N ALA A 89 -19.70 22.49 13.91
CA ALA A 89 -19.12 23.64 14.59
C ALA A 89 -19.28 23.56 16.10
N ARG A 90 -20.39 23.02 16.55
CA ARG A 90 -20.64 22.89 17.97
C ARG A 90 -19.88 21.75 18.58
N ARG A 91 -19.77 20.64 17.87
CA ARG A 91 -18.93 19.53 18.32
C ARG A 91 -17.46 19.97 18.43
N ILE A 92 -16.94 20.64 17.41
CA ILE A 92 -15.58 21.21 17.44
C ILE A 92 -15.43 22.23 18.57
N ALA A 93 -16.35 23.17 18.69
CA ALA A 93 -16.31 24.18 19.77
C ALA A 93 -16.39 23.53 21.16
N ARG A 94 -17.14 22.45 21.32
CA ARG A 94 -17.22 21.66 22.54
C ARG A 94 -15.92 20.92 22.83
N MET A 95 -15.35 20.26 21.85
CA MET A 95 -14.06 19.57 21.99
C MET A 95 -12.92 20.56 22.28
N GLU A 96 -12.93 21.73 21.66
CA GLU A 96 -11.98 22.81 21.95
C GLU A 96 -12.19 23.39 23.35
N SER A 97 -13.43 23.50 23.84
CA SER A 97 -13.68 23.95 25.23
C SER A 97 -13.18 22.95 26.26
N ARG A 98 -13.29 21.65 26.00
CA ARG A 98 -12.71 20.58 26.82
C ARG A 98 -11.19 20.65 26.84
N ARG A 99 -10.56 20.97 25.72
CA ARG A 99 -9.10 21.13 25.61
C ARG A 99 -8.53 22.21 26.54
N THR A 100 -9.30 23.27 26.80
CA THR A 100 -8.85 24.36 27.68
C THR A 100 -9.05 24.07 29.17
N LEU A 101 -9.87 23.08 29.52
CA LEU A 101 -10.26 22.78 30.90
C LEU A 101 -9.55 21.56 31.49
N SER A 102 -8.85 20.78 30.70
CA SER A 102 -8.42 19.45 31.10
C SER A 102 -6.96 19.37 31.55
N ARG A 103 -6.69 18.33 32.33
CA ARG A 103 -5.36 17.98 32.86
C ARG A 103 -4.43 17.48 31.75
N PRO A 104 -3.10 17.70 31.85
CA PRO A 104 -2.17 17.17 30.88
C PRO A 104 -2.30 15.65 30.76
N GLY A 105 -2.66 15.14 29.59
CA GLY A 105 -2.66 13.71 29.25
C GLY A 105 -3.99 13.07 28.82
N MET A 106 -5.10 13.79 28.84
CA MET A 106 -6.39 13.26 28.42
C MET A 106 -7.19 14.27 27.61
N HIS A 107 -6.90 14.40 26.33
CA HIS A 107 -7.66 15.27 25.46
C HIS A 107 -8.17 14.49 24.27
N ARG A 108 -9.47 14.34 24.15
CA ARG A 108 -10.12 13.94 22.91
C ARG A 108 -10.41 15.20 22.12
N VAL A 109 -9.71 15.38 21.03
CA VAL A 109 -10.05 16.41 20.05
C VAL A 109 -10.46 15.66 18.80
N PHE A 110 -11.69 15.85 18.36
CA PHE A 110 -12.13 15.29 17.10
C PHE A 110 -11.17 15.68 15.97
N GLY A 111 -10.77 14.71 15.17
CA GLY A 111 -9.75 14.92 14.16
C GLY A 111 -8.30 14.99 14.67
N GLU A 112 -8.02 14.55 15.89
CA GLU A 112 -6.65 14.36 16.42
C GLU A 112 -6.50 13.00 17.11
N PRO A 113 -5.38 12.29 16.94
CA PRO A 113 -5.13 11.03 17.64
C PRO A 113 -5.29 11.18 19.15
N THR A 114 -5.89 10.18 19.78
CA THR A 114 -6.14 10.17 21.22
C THR A 114 -5.86 8.80 21.79
N THR A 115 -5.55 8.73 23.08
CA THR A 115 -5.32 7.45 23.76
C THR A 115 -6.50 7.14 24.66
N ILE A 116 -7.24 6.07 24.35
CA ILE A 116 -8.40 5.60 25.08
C ILE A 116 -8.14 4.18 25.54
N LYS A 117 -7.93 3.98 26.85
CA LYS A 117 -7.55 2.68 27.43
C LYS A 117 -8.21 2.46 28.80
N GLY A 118 -8.14 1.23 29.26
CA GLY A 118 -8.62 0.82 30.57
C GLY A 118 -10.11 0.52 30.60
N GLN A 119 -10.62 0.28 31.80
CA GLN A 119 -12.03 -0.04 32.03
C GLN A 119 -12.85 1.24 31.98
N LYS A 120 -13.89 1.22 31.16
CA LYS A 120 -14.88 2.30 31.04
C LYS A 120 -16.29 1.74 31.07
N LYS A 121 -17.24 2.60 31.43
CA LYS A 121 -18.66 2.29 31.40
C LYS A 121 -19.41 3.19 30.45
N GLY A 122 -20.28 2.62 29.63
CA GLY A 122 -21.30 3.33 28.87
C GLY A 122 -22.69 3.12 29.49
N VAL A 123 -23.65 3.96 29.11
CA VAL A 123 -25.04 3.78 29.47
C VAL A 123 -25.89 3.60 28.21
N VAL A 124 -26.76 2.58 28.26
CA VAL A 124 -27.75 2.31 27.20
C VAL A 124 -29.13 2.39 27.84
N ILE A 125 -29.96 3.31 27.36
CA ILE A 125 -31.32 3.52 27.82
C ILE A 125 -32.31 2.99 26.80
N LEU A 126 -33.07 1.97 27.16
CA LEU A 126 -34.15 1.46 26.34
C LEU A 126 -35.38 2.38 26.48
N VAL A 127 -35.96 2.78 25.37
CA VAL A 127 -36.98 3.82 25.31
C VAL A 127 -38.26 3.30 24.66
N ASN A 128 -39.36 3.25 25.39
CA ASN A 128 -40.71 3.11 24.86
C ASN A 128 -41.36 4.49 24.66
N PHE A 129 -42.15 4.61 23.60
CA PHE A 129 -43.06 5.72 23.45
C PHE A 129 -44.41 5.45 24.12
N SER A 130 -45.26 6.46 24.25
CA SER A 130 -46.58 6.27 24.87
C SER A 130 -47.47 5.30 24.09
N ASP A 131 -47.31 5.21 22.80
CA ASP A 131 -48.08 4.40 21.85
C ASP A 131 -47.30 3.24 21.24
N LYS A 132 -45.94 3.19 21.35
CA LYS A 132 -45.10 2.13 20.81
C LYS A 132 -44.15 1.59 21.86
N LYS A 133 -44.08 0.28 21.97
CA LYS A 133 -43.25 -0.43 22.94
C LYS A 133 -42.39 -1.47 22.23
N PHE A 134 -41.27 -1.83 22.85
CA PHE A 134 -40.44 -2.94 22.41
C PHE A 134 -41.27 -4.21 22.20
N ASN A 135 -40.90 -4.99 21.20
CA ASN A 135 -41.45 -6.34 21.02
C ASN A 135 -41.21 -7.17 22.31
N ALA A 136 -42.20 -7.96 22.70
CA ALA A 136 -42.12 -8.72 23.95
C ALA A 136 -40.93 -9.70 24.02
N SER A 137 -40.40 -10.12 22.89
CA SER A 137 -39.20 -10.94 22.79
C SER A 137 -37.90 -10.15 23.00
N ASN A 138 -37.92 -8.85 22.77
CA ASN A 138 -36.76 -7.97 22.80
C ASN A 138 -36.63 -7.35 24.22
N THR A 139 -36.22 -8.17 25.15
CA THR A 139 -36.14 -7.82 26.57
C THR A 139 -34.88 -7.03 26.90
N GLN A 140 -34.88 -6.28 28.00
CA GLN A 140 -33.70 -5.65 28.57
C GLN A 140 -32.51 -6.64 28.68
N SER A 141 -32.81 -7.88 29.15
CA SER A 141 -31.78 -8.92 29.28
C SER A 141 -31.15 -9.28 27.92
N LEU A 142 -31.92 -9.30 26.83
CA LEU A 142 -31.43 -9.56 25.50
C LEU A 142 -30.49 -8.42 25.05
N PHE A 143 -30.90 -7.16 25.27
CA PHE A 143 -30.01 -6.02 24.96
C PHE A 143 -28.76 -6.02 25.82
N ASN A 144 -28.90 -6.35 27.14
CA ASN A 144 -27.72 -6.49 27.99
C ASN A 144 -26.75 -7.59 27.48
N ASP A 145 -27.27 -8.74 27.03
CA ASP A 145 -26.43 -9.77 26.42
C ASP A 145 -25.74 -9.27 25.14
N ARG A 146 -26.43 -8.55 24.25
CA ARG A 146 -25.90 -7.99 23.01
C ARG A 146 -24.82 -6.92 23.24
N PHE A 147 -24.92 -6.18 24.32
CA PHE A 147 -23.95 -5.14 24.67
C PHE A 147 -22.75 -5.67 25.47
N ASN A 148 -22.97 -6.65 26.38
CA ASN A 148 -21.95 -7.01 27.38
C ASN A 148 -21.47 -8.44 27.37
N LYS A 149 -22.23 -9.37 26.78
CA LYS A 149 -21.95 -10.79 26.94
C LYS A 149 -20.73 -11.22 26.12
N VAL A 150 -19.66 -11.59 26.81
CA VAL A 150 -18.45 -12.12 26.18
C VAL A 150 -18.79 -13.37 25.37
N GLY A 151 -18.35 -13.36 24.09
CA GLY A 151 -18.62 -14.44 23.15
C GLY A 151 -20.08 -14.57 22.75
N TYR A 152 -20.82 -13.46 22.66
CA TYR A 152 -22.20 -13.47 22.16
C TYR A 152 -22.22 -13.96 20.71
N ASN A 153 -22.94 -15.06 20.45
CA ASN A 153 -22.95 -15.75 19.16
C ASN A 153 -24.34 -16.18 18.66
N ALA A 154 -25.40 -15.59 19.23
CA ALA A 154 -26.75 -15.86 18.75
C ALA A 154 -26.96 -15.29 17.34
N SER A 155 -27.73 -15.98 16.50
CA SER A 155 -28.16 -15.49 15.18
C SER A 155 -27.05 -15.01 14.24
N GLY A 156 -25.85 -15.58 14.31
CA GLY A 156 -24.75 -15.27 13.42
C GLY A 156 -23.78 -14.19 13.93
N TYR A 157 -24.00 -13.67 15.13
CA TYR A 157 -23.06 -12.75 15.78
C TYR A 157 -21.74 -13.44 16.12
N VAL A 158 -20.65 -12.71 16.11
CA VAL A 158 -19.30 -13.19 16.51
C VAL A 158 -18.83 -12.58 17.83
N GLY A 159 -19.61 -11.70 18.42
CA GLY A 159 -19.37 -11.02 19.69
C GLY A 159 -20.48 -10.04 20.03
N SER A 160 -20.37 -9.42 21.19
CA SER A 160 -21.18 -8.28 21.67
C SER A 160 -20.52 -6.95 21.31
N VAL A 161 -21.17 -5.82 21.64
CA VAL A 161 -20.55 -4.49 21.55
C VAL A 161 -19.29 -4.40 22.41
N HIS A 162 -19.32 -4.97 23.64
CA HIS A 162 -18.13 -5.10 24.47
C HIS A 162 -17.02 -5.88 23.76
N ASP A 163 -17.35 -7.06 23.22
CA ASP A 163 -16.36 -7.89 22.49
C ASP A 163 -15.77 -7.14 21.30
N TYR A 164 -16.59 -6.33 20.59
CA TYR A 164 -16.12 -5.52 19.49
C TYR A 164 -14.99 -4.59 19.94
N PHE A 165 -15.25 -3.69 20.87
CA PHE A 165 -14.24 -2.72 21.33
C PHE A 165 -13.06 -3.39 22.04
N TYR A 166 -13.30 -4.48 22.76
CA TYR A 166 -12.24 -5.25 23.40
C TYR A 166 -11.28 -5.88 22.39
N ASP A 167 -11.82 -6.52 21.36
CA ASP A 167 -11.04 -7.14 20.29
C ASP A 167 -10.31 -6.08 19.45
N GLN A 168 -11.01 -4.99 19.05
CA GLN A 168 -10.40 -3.93 18.23
C GLN A 168 -9.21 -3.26 18.95
N SER A 169 -9.26 -3.19 20.28
CA SER A 169 -8.21 -2.60 21.11
C SER A 169 -7.15 -3.59 21.60
N TYR A 170 -7.21 -4.87 21.19
CA TYR A 170 -6.37 -5.94 21.73
C TYR A 170 -6.45 -6.03 23.27
N GLY A 171 -7.66 -5.88 23.81
CA GLY A 171 -7.94 -5.92 25.23
C GLY A 171 -7.50 -4.69 26.02
N GLN A 172 -7.08 -3.60 25.36
CA GLN A 172 -6.63 -2.40 26.06
C GLN A 172 -7.79 -1.47 26.46
N PHE A 173 -8.94 -1.57 25.80
CA PHE A 173 -10.15 -0.79 26.08
C PHE A 173 -11.29 -1.74 26.42
N ASP A 174 -11.60 -1.81 27.72
CA ASP A 174 -12.61 -2.71 28.30
C ASP A 174 -13.87 -1.90 28.63
N LEU A 175 -14.77 -1.78 27.62
CA LEU A 175 -15.98 -0.99 27.67
C LEU A 175 -17.18 -1.88 28.02
N THR A 176 -17.76 -1.69 29.18
CA THR A 176 -18.99 -2.35 29.61
C THR A 176 -20.15 -1.36 29.67
N PHE A 177 -21.40 -1.85 29.61
CA PHE A 177 -22.58 -1.00 29.54
C PHE A 177 -23.57 -1.31 30.64
N ASP A 178 -24.10 -0.26 31.29
CA ASP A 178 -25.31 -0.37 32.09
C ASP A 178 -26.53 -0.22 31.16
N VAL A 179 -27.23 -1.32 30.88
CA VAL A 179 -28.43 -1.35 30.02
C VAL A 179 -29.66 -1.20 30.92
N VAL A 180 -30.36 -0.10 30.82
CA VAL A 180 -31.47 0.25 31.71
C VAL A 180 -32.79 0.52 30.97
N GLY A 181 -33.88 0.55 31.71
CA GLY A 181 -35.21 0.70 31.13
C GLY A 181 -35.89 -0.65 30.82
N PRO A 182 -36.91 -0.71 29.92
CA PRO A 182 -37.40 0.41 29.10
C PRO A 182 -38.10 1.48 29.95
N VAL A 183 -37.65 2.72 29.74
CA VAL A 183 -38.43 3.89 30.22
C VAL A 183 -39.57 4.18 29.26
N THR A 184 -40.69 4.77 29.72
CA THR A 184 -41.82 5.10 28.84
C THR A 184 -41.99 6.60 28.78
N LEU A 185 -41.81 7.16 27.57
CA LEU A 185 -41.97 8.60 27.35
C LEU A 185 -43.42 9.03 27.33
N SER A 186 -43.66 10.32 27.56
CA SER A 186 -45.00 10.91 27.71
C SER A 186 -45.75 11.13 26.39
N LYS A 187 -45.02 11.18 25.22
CA LYS A 187 -45.61 11.46 23.90
C LYS A 187 -45.53 10.21 22.99
N GLN A 188 -46.21 10.31 21.86
CA GLN A 188 -46.20 9.29 20.82
C GLN A 188 -44.87 9.32 20.05
N TYR A 189 -44.50 8.22 19.37
CA TYR A 189 -43.25 8.13 18.61
C TYR A 189 -43.18 9.21 17.52
N SER A 190 -44.32 9.51 16.85
CA SER A 190 -44.41 10.52 15.80
C SER A 190 -44.25 11.98 16.31
N TYR A 191 -44.32 12.22 17.62
CA TYR A 191 -43.97 13.51 18.17
C TYR A 191 -42.47 13.74 18.21
N TYR A 192 -41.71 12.68 18.53
CA TYR A 192 -40.26 12.80 18.68
C TYR A 192 -39.54 12.68 17.36
N GLY A 193 -40.00 11.81 16.45
CA GLY A 193 -39.41 11.54 15.14
C GLY A 193 -40.15 12.14 13.96
N GLY A 194 -41.26 12.88 14.18
CA GLY A 194 -41.96 13.52 13.07
C GLY A 194 -41.08 14.55 12.37
N ASN A 195 -41.01 14.48 11.04
CA ASN A 195 -40.14 15.34 10.27
C ASN A 195 -40.71 16.79 10.13
N ASP A 196 -39.83 17.77 10.21
CA ASP A 196 -40.09 19.16 9.86
C ASP A 196 -40.25 19.34 8.33
N SER A 197 -40.53 20.54 7.89
CA SER A 197 -40.70 20.84 6.46
C SER A 197 -39.46 20.61 5.61
N ASP A 198 -38.32 20.44 6.25
CA ASP A 198 -37.03 20.20 5.62
C ASP A 198 -36.61 18.72 5.69
N GLY A 199 -37.44 17.87 6.32
CA GLY A 199 -37.22 16.42 6.43
C GLY A 199 -36.27 16.02 7.55
N ASN A 200 -36.26 16.72 8.68
CA ASN A 200 -35.54 16.37 9.89
C ASN A 200 -36.44 16.02 11.03
N ASP A 201 -36.01 15.15 11.88
CA ASP A 201 -36.68 14.88 13.16
C ASP A 201 -36.89 16.17 13.97
N GLU A 202 -38.11 16.41 14.40
CA GLU A 202 -38.43 17.63 15.14
C GLU A 202 -37.96 17.62 16.59
N HIS A 203 -38.03 16.47 17.29
CA HIS A 203 -37.83 16.44 18.75
C HIS A 203 -36.97 15.27 19.27
N PRO A 204 -35.91 14.81 18.60
CA PRO A 204 -35.07 13.73 19.12
C PRO A 204 -34.32 14.14 20.40
N GLY A 205 -33.94 15.40 20.55
CA GLY A 205 -33.36 15.95 21.77
C GLY A 205 -34.30 15.91 22.96
N GLU A 206 -35.58 16.24 22.76
CA GLU A 206 -36.58 16.09 23.83
C GLU A 206 -36.75 14.62 24.26
N MET A 207 -36.71 13.66 23.32
CA MET A 207 -36.71 12.24 23.59
C MET A 207 -35.57 11.86 24.55
N VAL A 208 -34.34 12.24 24.21
CA VAL A 208 -33.18 11.94 25.04
C VAL A 208 -33.27 12.62 26.42
N ILE A 209 -33.67 13.89 26.47
CA ILE A 209 -33.84 14.63 27.73
C ILE A 209 -34.84 13.93 28.65
N GLU A 210 -35.97 13.47 28.13
CA GLU A 210 -36.97 12.74 28.91
C GLU A 210 -36.43 11.37 29.33
N ALA A 211 -35.79 10.66 28.44
CA ALA A 211 -35.18 9.34 28.69
C ALA A 211 -34.15 9.37 29.83
N VAL A 212 -33.17 10.29 29.78
CA VAL A 212 -32.15 10.40 30.84
C VAL A 212 -32.74 10.77 32.18
N LYS A 213 -33.74 11.65 32.22
CA LYS A 213 -34.45 11.98 33.48
C LYS A 213 -35.18 10.80 34.07
N LEU A 214 -35.84 9.99 33.26
CA LEU A 214 -36.54 8.78 33.72
C LEU A 214 -35.56 7.68 34.14
N ALA A 215 -34.40 7.58 33.48
CA ALA A 215 -33.38 6.60 33.81
C ALA A 215 -32.53 6.97 35.04
N ASN A 216 -32.52 8.22 35.49
CA ASN A 216 -31.65 8.73 36.56
C ASN A 216 -31.80 8.01 37.91
N SER A 217 -32.96 7.37 38.16
CA SER A 217 -33.13 6.54 39.37
C SER A 217 -32.53 5.14 39.25
N GLN A 218 -32.08 4.74 38.07
CA GLN A 218 -31.56 3.40 37.79
C GLN A 218 -30.01 3.38 37.62
N VAL A 219 -29.42 4.54 37.36
CA VAL A 219 -27.97 4.70 37.14
C VAL A 219 -27.45 5.97 37.79
N ASN A 220 -26.13 6.04 37.97
CA ASN A 220 -25.46 7.25 38.40
C ASN A 220 -24.67 7.81 37.19
N PHE A 221 -25.11 8.91 36.63
CA PHE A 221 -24.48 9.48 35.39
C PHE A 221 -23.03 9.89 35.60
N ALA A 222 -22.56 10.14 36.85
CA ALA A 222 -21.15 10.41 37.12
C ALA A 222 -20.21 9.21 36.81
N ASP A 223 -20.75 7.98 36.71
CA ASP A 223 -19.95 6.80 36.36
C ASP A 223 -19.55 6.77 34.89
N TYR A 224 -20.14 7.63 34.03
CA TYR A 224 -19.93 7.67 32.58
C TYR A 224 -19.12 8.91 32.13
N ASP A 225 -18.56 9.65 33.06
CA ASP A 225 -17.55 10.70 32.84
C ASP A 225 -16.18 10.06 32.90
N TRP A 226 -15.63 9.71 31.71
CA TRP A 226 -14.44 8.86 31.62
C TRP A 226 -13.14 9.61 31.93
N ASP A 227 -13.11 10.91 31.70
CA ASP A 227 -11.91 11.74 31.84
C ASP A 227 -11.99 12.70 33.06
N GLY A 228 -13.14 12.77 33.72
CA GLY A 228 -13.35 13.59 34.92
C GLY A 228 -13.51 15.07 34.62
N ASP A 229 -13.97 15.41 33.40
CA ASP A 229 -14.20 16.79 32.98
C ASP A 229 -15.55 17.36 33.44
N GLY A 230 -16.37 16.50 34.03
CA GLY A 230 -17.73 16.85 34.56
C GLY A 230 -18.81 16.71 33.49
N GLU A 231 -18.53 16.00 32.38
CA GLU A 231 -19.50 15.69 31.34
C GLU A 231 -19.48 14.20 31.01
N VAL A 232 -20.67 13.63 30.81
CA VAL A 232 -20.85 12.24 30.37
C VAL A 232 -20.31 12.13 28.93
N ASP A 233 -19.47 11.13 28.68
CA ASP A 233 -18.85 10.94 27.37
C ASP A 233 -19.86 10.66 26.26
N GLN A 234 -20.79 9.73 26.49
CA GLN A 234 -21.93 9.51 25.61
C GLN A 234 -23.08 8.81 26.37
N VAL A 235 -24.33 9.23 26.09
CA VAL A 235 -25.55 8.46 26.41
C VAL A 235 -26.03 7.79 25.12
N PHE A 236 -26.34 6.50 25.18
CA PHE A 236 -26.90 5.76 24.05
C PHE A 236 -28.36 5.41 24.32
N CYS A 237 -29.30 5.83 23.45
CA CYS A 237 -30.72 5.49 23.56
C CYS A 237 -31.11 4.53 22.42
N ILE A 238 -31.77 3.42 22.77
CA ILE A 238 -32.41 2.52 21.81
C ILE A 238 -33.93 2.70 21.98
N TYR A 239 -34.58 3.15 20.92
CA TYR A 239 -36.02 3.37 20.93
C TYR A 239 -36.79 2.22 20.26
N ALA A 240 -38.04 2.01 20.70
CA ALA A 240 -38.94 0.94 20.29
C ALA A 240 -39.34 1.09 18.80
N GLY A 241 -39.24 0.01 18.04
CA GLY A 241 -39.65 -0.05 16.62
C GLY A 241 -38.50 0.15 15.68
N GLN A 242 -38.81 0.49 14.42
CA GLN A 242 -37.84 0.79 13.36
C GLN A 242 -37.40 2.24 13.40
N GLY A 243 -36.23 2.49 12.86
CA GLY A 243 -35.73 3.83 12.58
C GLY A 243 -36.01 4.27 11.14
N GLU A 244 -35.95 5.56 10.89
CA GLU A 244 -36.19 6.13 9.57
C GLU A 244 -35.16 5.66 8.52
N ALA A 245 -33.90 5.53 8.90
CA ALA A 245 -32.82 5.04 8.05
C ALA A 245 -33.10 3.67 7.40
N SER A 246 -34.01 2.87 7.97
CA SER A 246 -34.37 1.55 7.44
C SER A 246 -35.83 1.47 6.98
N SER A 247 -36.73 2.28 7.51
CA SER A 247 -38.17 2.21 7.23
C SER A 247 -38.69 3.28 6.29
N ASP A 248 -38.01 4.43 6.22
CA ASP A 248 -38.48 5.67 5.59
C ASP A 248 -39.87 6.10 6.15
N ASP A 249 -40.11 5.79 7.41
CA ASP A 249 -41.28 6.33 8.10
C ASP A 249 -40.95 7.70 8.70
N GLU A 250 -41.36 8.77 8.06
CA GLU A 250 -41.14 10.17 8.44
C GLU A 250 -41.61 10.49 9.89
N ASN A 251 -42.16 9.52 10.57
CA ASN A 251 -42.56 9.65 11.97
C ASN A 251 -41.61 8.96 12.95
N THR A 252 -40.54 8.37 12.46
CA THR A 252 -39.54 7.68 13.27
C THR A 252 -38.20 8.41 13.22
N ILE A 253 -37.43 8.30 14.30
CA ILE A 253 -36.13 8.97 14.40
C ILE A 253 -35.10 8.28 13.52
N TRP A 254 -34.27 9.07 12.85
CA TRP A 254 -33.06 8.58 12.17
C TRP A 254 -32.00 8.25 13.22
N PRO A 255 -31.36 7.05 13.22
CA PRO A 255 -30.22 6.76 14.09
C PRO A 255 -29.06 7.74 13.86
N HIS A 256 -28.55 8.36 14.95
CA HIS A 256 -27.51 9.39 14.87
C HIS A 256 -26.77 9.62 16.18
N GLU A 257 -25.56 10.19 16.12
CA GLU A 257 -24.85 10.81 17.24
C GLU A 257 -25.07 12.34 17.23
N TYR A 258 -25.35 12.95 18.37
CA TYR A 258 -25.55 14.39 18.46
C TYR A 258 -25.33 14.96 19.86
N SER A 259 -25.68 16.25 20.04
CA SER A 259 -25.63 16.90 21.34
C SER A 259 -26.91 17.66 21.66
N LEU A 260 -27.34 17.58 22.94
CA LEU A 260 -28.52 18.33 23.44
C LEU A 260 -28.33 19.85 23.32
N SER A 261 -27.10 20.35 23.42
CA SER A 261 -26.81 21.76 23.21
C SER A 261 -27.10 22.20 21.78
N ALA A 262 -26.86 21.30 20.80
CA ALA A 262 -27.19 21.55 19.41
C ALA A 262 -28.70 21.47 19.17
N CYS A 263 -29.39 20.47 19.70
CA CYS A 263 -30.83 20.36 19.65
C CYS A 263 -31.51 21.66 20.16
N ASN A 264 -31.12 22.14 21.33
CA ASN A 264 -31.66 23.36 21.92
C ASN A 264 -31.45 24.62 21.02
N TYR A 265 -30.38 24.67 20.27
CA TYR A 265 -30.20 25.81 19.34
C TYR A 265 -31.22 25.79 18.20
N TYR A 266 -31.64 24.64 17.75
CA TYR A 266 -32.69 24.51 16.75
C TYR A 266 -34.11 24.53 17.33
N GLY A 267 -34.21 24.67 18.64
CA GLY A 267 -35.52 24.76 19.32
C GLY A 267 -36.01 23.41 19.85
N ASP A 268 -35.23 22.35 19.71
CA ASP A 268 -35.54 21.03 20.25
C ASP A 268 -35.00 20.89 21.66
N GLY A 269 -35.90 20.82 22.61
CA GLY A 269 -35.60 20.57 24.02
C GLY A 269 -34.95 21.72 24.77
N SER A 270 -34.57 21.47 26.00
CA SER A 270 -34.05 22.44 26.96
C SER A 270 -32.52 22.50 27.04
N GLY A 271 -31.83 21.82 26.14
CA GLY A 271 -30.36 21.71 26.11
C GLY A 271 -29.79 20.72 27.12
N PRO A 272 -28.48 20.78 27.41
CA PRO A 272 -27.81 19.83 28.30
C PRO A 272 -28.49 19.69 29.67
N GLN A 273 -28.47 18.48 30.20
CA GLN A 273 -29.06 18.19 31.50
C GLN A 273 -27.94 18.00 32.54
N THR A 274 -28.13 18.43 33.75
CA THR A 274 -27.23 18.15 34.87
C THR A 274 -27.86 17.08 35.74
N LEU A 275 -27.24 15.91 35.79
CA LEU A 275 -27.66 14.73 36.56
C LEU A 275 -26.48 14.22 37.36
N ASP A 276 -26.66 13.88 38.62
CA ASP A 276 -25.64 13.36 39.53
C ASP A 276 -24.35 14.20 39.62
N GLY A 277 -24.46 15.51 39.30
CA GLY A 277 -23.31 16.44 39.32
C GLY A 277 -22.53 16.56 38.04
N VAL A 278 -22.84 15.80 37.00
CA VAL A 278 -22.24 15.84 35.68
C VAL A 278 -23.24 16.35 34.64
N LYS A 279 -22.71 16.86 33.53
CA LYS A 279 -23.47 17.33 32.37
C LYS A 279 -23.70 16.20 31.36
N VAL A 280 -24.92 15.94 30.99
CA VAL A 280 -25.31 15.11 29.86
C VAL A 280 -25.56 16.01 28.67
N ASP A 281 -24.77 15.87 27.63
CA ASP A 281 -24.86 16.65 26.39
C ASP A 281 -24.73 15.76 25.13
N THR A 282 -23.66 14.97 25.03
CA THR A 282 -23.46 14.03 23.93
C THR A 282 -24.38 12.83 24.04
N TYR A 283 -25.04 12.50 22.97
CA TYR A 283 -25.88 11.32 22.90
C TYR A 283 -25.80 10.67 21.52
N ALA A 284 -26.13 9.39 21.47
CA ALA A 284 -26.45 8.70 20.23
C ALA A 284 -27.78 7.95 20.40
N VAL A 285 -28.43 7.71 19.26
CA VAL A 285 -29.71 6.99 19.21
C VAL A 285 -29.69 5.93 18.14
N SER A 286 -30.32 4.79 18.41
CA SER A 286 -30.59 3.73 17.43
C SER A 286 -31.97 3.13 17.67
N CYS A 287 -32.44 2.30 16.75
CA CYS A 287 -33.74 1.65 16.81
C CYS A 287 -33.66 0.21 17.32
N GLU A 288 -34.81 -0.32 17.77
CA GLU A 288 -34.97 -1.71 18.14
C GLU A 288 -34.88 -2.65 16.94
N LEU A 289 -35.46 -2.25 15.80
CA LEU A 289 -35.72 -3.13 14.66
C LEU A 289 -35.05 -2.63 13.37
N ALA A 290 -34.37 -3.53 12.68
CA ALA A 290 -33.81 -3.29 11.35
C ALA A 290 -34.88 -3.35 10.24
N ASP A 291 -35.91 -4.18 10.42
CA ASP A 291 -37.10 -4.29 9.57
C ASP A 291 -38.35 -4.48 10.44
N ALA A 292 -39.50 -4.78 9.85
CA ALA A 292 -40.75 -4.91 10.60
C ALA A 292 -40.72 -5.95 11.72
N SER A 293 -39.76 -6.85 11.79
CA SER A 293 -39.76 -8.00 12.73
C SER A 293 -38.37 -8.40 13.25
N THR A 294 -37.31 -8.00 12.58
CA THR A 294 -35.94 -8.38 12.91
C THR A 294 -35.30 -7.32 13.79
N ILE A 295 -34.74 -7.74 14.91
CA ILE A 295 -33.97 -6.85 15.78
C ILE A 295 -32.73 -6.34 15.04
N ASP A 296 -32.44 -5.03 15.18
CA ASP A 296 -31.30 -4.41 14.52
C ASP A 296 -29.96 -4.98 15.03
N GLY A 297 -28.91 -4.90 14.20
CA GLY A 297 -27.56 -5.36 14.55
C GLY A 297 -26.89 -4.56 15.66
N ILE A 298 -25.63 -4.87 15.94
CA ILE A 298 -24.81 -4.06 16.86
C ILE A 298 -23.96 -3.03 16.10
N GLY A 299 -23.92 -3.12 14.77
CA GLY A 299 -23.03 -2.31 13.96
C GLY A 299 -23.35 -0.82 14.06
N THR A 300 -24.63 -0.44 14.02
CA THR A 300 -25.05 0.95 14.26
C THR A 300 -24.59 1.44 15.64
N ALA A 301 -24.78 0.62 16.68
CA ALA A 301 -24.33 0.99 18.02
C ALA A 301 -22.82 1.15 18.11
N CYS A 302 -22.05 0.26 17.46
CA CYS A 302 -20.58 0.36 17.40
C CYS A 302 -20.14 1.61 16.64
N HIS A 303 -20.76 1.92 15.51
CA HIS A 303 -20.48 3.09 14.68
C HIS A 303 -20.73 4.39 15.44
N GLU A 304 -21.97 4.60 15.94
CA GLU A 304 -22.35 5.82 16.64
C GLU A 304 -21.55 6.02 17.93
N PHE A 305 -21.24 4.93 18.62
CA PHE A 305 -20.41 5.02 19.82
C PHE A 305 -18.97 5.37 19.49
N SER A 306 -18.49 5.01 18.31
CA SER A 306 -17.12 5.31 17.86
C SER A 306 -16.89 6.80 17.60
N HIS A 307 -17.94 7.54 17.28
CA HIS A 307 -17.83 9.00 17.15
C HIS A 307 -17.45 9.69 18.45
N CYS A 308 -17.88 9.17 19.61
CA CYS A 308 -17.42 9.69 20.90
C CYS A 308 -15.93 9.38 21.18
N LEU A 309 -15.33 8.43 20.45
CA LEU A 309 -13.90 8.18 20.46
C LEU A 309 -13.10 9.15 19.56
N GLY A 310 -13.78 9.97 18.78
CA GLY A 310 -13.20 11.01 17.93
C GLY A 310 -13.05 10.63 16.47
N TYR A 311 -13.64 9.52 16.03
CA TYR A 311 -13.57 9.09 14.63
C TYR A 311 -14.54 9.87 13.74
N ALA A 312 -14.12 10.16 12.51
CA ALA A 312 -14.95 10.70 11.46
C ALA A 312 -15.60 9.58 10.65
N ASP A 313 -16.64 9.93 9.88
CA ASP A 313 -17.16 9.07 8.85
C ASP A 313 -16.17 8.94 7.70
N HIS A 314 -16.02 7.74 7.16
CA HIS A 314 -15.16 7.43 6.03
C HIS A 314 -15.92 7.16 4.73
N TYR A 315 -17.23 7.33 4.72
CA TYR A 315 -18.00 7.38 3.47
C TYR A 315 -18.03 8.80 2.87
N ASP A 316 -18.48 8.90 1.64
CA ASP A 316 -18.72 10.16 0.93
C ASP A 316 -20.01 10.77 1.44
N THR A 317 -19.92 11.69 2.41
CA THR A 317 -21.09 12.21 3.13
C THR A 317 -21.97 13.11 2.29
N ASP A 318 -21.45 13.68 1.18
CA ASP A 318 -22.24 14.56 0.28
C ASP A 318 -22.64 13.89 -1.05
N TYR A 319 -22.30 12.57 -1.22
CA TYR A 319 -22.60 11.79 -2.43
C TYR A 319 -21.99 12.39 -3.72
N SER A 320 -20.86 13.05 -3.62
CA SER A 320 -20.13 13.65 -4.74
C SER A 320 -19.50 12.61 -5.66
N GLY A 321 -19.33 11.37 -5.19
CA GLY A 321 -18.91 10.24 -5.98
C GLY A 321 -17.60 9.59 -5.57
N GLY A 322 -17.14 9.86 -4.36
CA GLY A 322 -16.07 9.14 -3.72
C GLY A 322 -16.48 7.70 -3.34
N PRO A 323 -15.58 6.71 -3.42
CA PRO A 323 -15.89 5.37 -2.93
C PRO A 323 -15.86 5.26 -1.39
N GLY A 324 -15.08 6.09 -0.70
CA GLY A 324 -14.84 5.94 0.73
C GLY A 324 -14.09 4.64 1.05
N MET A 325 -14.46 4.02 2.18
CA MET A 325 -13.96 2.74 2.65
C MET A 325 -14.93 1.58 2.39
N MET A 326 -16.14 1.88 1.97
CA MET A 326 -17.21 0.93 1.62
C MET A 326 -17.49 -0.08 2.77
N TYR A 327 -17.28 -1.38 2.52
CA TYR A 327 -17.57 -2.48 3.48
C TYR A 327 -16.36 -2.88 4.33
N TRP A 328 -15.19 -2.22 4.14
CA TRP A 328 -13.95 -2.55 4.83
C TRP A 328 -13.79 -1.87 6.18
N ASP A 329 -14.67 -0.94 6.52
CA ASP A 329 -14.54 -0.10 7.70
C ASP A 329 -15.88 0.12 8.41
N LEU A 330 -15.85 0.07 9.75
CA LEU A 330 -17.00 0.40 10.59
C LEU A 330 -17.53 1.81 10.34
N MET A 331 -16.64 2.78 10.11
CA MET A 331 -17.00 4.19 9.90
C MET A 331 -17.53 4.46 8.47
N ASP A 332 -17.86 3.41 7.73
CA ASP A 332 -18.57 3.43 6.44
C ASP A 332 -19.61 2.28 6.42
N GLY A 333 -19.97 1.79 5.26
CA GLY A 333 -20.93 0.72 5.04
C GLY A 333 -20.62 -0.61 5.73
N GLY A 334 -19.40 -0.78 6.25
CA GLY A 334 -19.02 -1.92 7.07
C GLY A 334 -19.79 -2.06 8.39
N SER A 335 -20.43 -0.97 8.85
CA SER A 335 -21.35 -1.01 9.99
C SER A 335 -22.54 -1.95 9.79
N TYR A 336 -22.94 -2.18 8.54
CA TYR A 336 -24.05 -3.06 8.18
C TYR A 336 -23.64 -4.50 7.85
N ASN A 337 -22.34 -4.84 7.91
CA ASN A 337 -21.90 -6.19 7.59
C ASN A 337 -22.52 -7.25 8.50
N GLY A 338 -22.73 -8.43 7.94
CA GLY A 338 -23.32 -9.56 8.66
C GLY A 338 -24.07 -10.51 7.76
N PRO A 339 -24.57 -11.63 8.28
CA PRO A 339 -25.27 -12.64 7.49
C PRO A 339 -26.56 -12.16 6.82
N ASN A 340 -27.15 -11.06 7.31
CA ASN A 340 -28.37 -10.48 6.77
C ASN A 340 -28.19 -9.01 6.35
N ASP A 341 -26.96 -8.51 6.30
CA ASP A 341 -26.62 -7.10 6.04
C ASP A 341 -27.34 -6.14 7.00
N MET A 342 -27.42 -6.55 8.28
CA MET A 342 -28.12 -5.80 9.35
C MET A 342 -27.19 -5.41 10.50
N GLY A 343 -25.86 -5.49 10.30
CA GLY A 343 -24.88 -5.09 11.30
C GLY A 343 -24.68 -6.13 12.42
N GLU A 344 -24.94 -7.40 12.13
CA GLU A 344 -24.69 -8.46 13.12
C GLU A 344 -23.19 -8.70 13.34
N VAL A 345 -22.38 -8.49 12.32
CA VAL A 345 -20.92 -8.63 12.34
C VAL A 345 -20.29 -7.42 11.62
N PRO A 346 -20.29 -6.25 12.28
CA PRO A 346 -19.71 -5.05 11.68
C PRO A 346 -18.23 -5.23 11.33
N ALA A 347 -17.76 -4.53 10.31
CA ALA A 347 -16.36 -4.55 9.93
C ALA A 347 -15.43 -4.17 11.09
N PRO A 348 -14.22 -4.73 11.18
CA PRO A 348 -13.26 -4.30 12.17
C PRO A 348 -12.81 -2.86 11.90
N PHE A 349 -12.25 -2.22 12.92
CA PHE A 349 -11.45 -1.01 12.70
C PHE A 349 -10.21 -1.35 11.87
N THR A 350 -9.85 -0.47 10.96
CA THR A 350 -8.58 -0.54 10.24
C THR A 350 -7.40 -0.23 11.16
N SER A 351 -6.19 -0.38 10.65
CA SER A 351 -4.98 0.04 11.38
C SER A 351 -4.96 1.55 11.67
N PHE A 352 -5.66 2.35 10.86
CA PHE A 352 -5.79 3.80 11.08
C PHE A 352 -6.52 4.11 12.39
N GLU A 353 -7.74 3.59 12.61
CA GLU A 353 -8.52 3.85 13.81
C GLU A 353 -7.83 3.28 15.06
N ARG A 354 -7.24 2.09 14.93
CA ARG A 354 -6.55 1.45 16.07
C ARG A 354 -5.30 2.23 16.49
N TRP A 355 -4.52 2.72 15.52
CA TRP A 355 -3.40 3.63 15.79
C TRP A 355 -3.90 4.96 16.35
N TRP A 356 -4.97 5.52 15.79
CA TRP A 356 -5.59 6.76 16.22
C TRP A 356 -6.01 6.74 17.70
N ALA A 357 -6.60 5.62 18.15
CA ALA A 357 -6.98 5.40 19.56
C ALA A 357 -5.79 5.02 20.45
N GLY A 358 -4.61 4.89 19.91
CA GLY A 358 -3.41 4.48 20.65
C GLY A 358 -3.41 3.00 21.05
N TRP A 359 -4.16 2.14 20.34
CA TRP A 359 -4.20 0.71 20.60
C TRP A 359 -3.10 -0.08 19.92
N MET A 360 -2.52 0.48 18.90
CA MET A 360 -1.34 -0.08 18.19
C MET A 360 -0.39 1.02 17.75
N GLU A 361 0.84 0.60 17.41
CA GLU A 361 1.82 1.43 16.73
C GLU A 361 1.95 0.99 15.27
N LEU A 362 2.22 1.95 14.40
CA LEU A 362 2.50 1.68 12.99
C LEU A 362 4.01 1.54 12.77
N THR A 363 4.43 0.48 12.10
CA THR A 363 5.83 0.30 11.71
C THR A 363 6.10 1.05 10.41
N GLU A 364 6.94 2.08 10.42
CA GLU A 364 7.33 2.79 9.20
C GLU A 364 8.26 1.93 8.35
N LEU A 365 7.93 1.80 7.06
CA LEU A 365 8.83 1.26 6.06
C LEU A 365 9.56 2.43 5.37
N ASP A 366 10.78 2.68 5.77
CA ASP A 366 11.62 3.78 5.26
C ASP A 366 12.85 3.32 4.48
N SER A 367 13.22 2.06 4.63
CA SER A 367 14.38 1.44 4.01
C SER A 367 14.04 0.08 3.40
N PRO A 368 14.75 -0.35 2.34
CA PRO A 368 14.53 -1.64 1.70
C PRO A 368 14.52 -2.81 2.70
N CYS A 369 13.47 -3.61 2.63
CA CYS A 369 13.33 -4.77 3.51
C CYS A 369 12.43 -5.86 2.90
N LYS A 370 12.46 -7.04 3.49
CA LYS A 370 11.51 -8.12 3.23
C LYS A 370 10.66 -8.33 4.46
N ILE A 371 9.36 -8.25 4.30
CA ILE A 371 8.40 -8.65 5.33
C ILE A 371 8.01 -10.11 5.08
N SER A 372 8.14 -10.93 6.11
CA SER A 372 7.82 -12.34 6.04
C SER A 372 6.82 -12.70 7.14
N GLY A 373 5.60 -13.04 6.74
CA GLY A 373 4.58 -13.52 7.66
C GLY A 373 3.87 -12.43 8.47
N MET A 374 3.49 -11.30 7.83
CA MET A 374 2.63 -10.29 8.44
C MET A 374 1.30 -10.93 8.88
N LYS A 375 0.98 -10.78 10.14
CA LYS A 375 -0.16 -11.42 10.78
C LYS A 375 -1.46 -10.67 10.51
N PRO A 376 -2.62 -11.37 10.62
CA PRO A 376 -3.93 -10.72 10.49
C PRO A 376 -4.13 -9.64 11.56
N LEU A 377 -4.65 -8.48 11.13
CA LEU A 377 -4.95 -7.34 12.00
C LEU A 377 -5.97 -7.68 13.10
N THR A 378 -6.84 -8.66 12.88
CA THR A 378 -7.81 -9.15 13.87
C THR A 378 -7.17 -9.92 15.03
N SER A 379 -5.94 -10.43 14.85
CA SER A 379 -5.25 -11.23 15.87
C SER A 379 -4.07 -10.53 16.51
N GLU A 380 -3.36 -9.67 15.79
CA GLU A 380 -2.12 -9.03 16.24
C GLU A 380 -2.07 -7.55 15.81
N PRO A 381 -1.51 -6.65 16.63
CA PRO A 381 -1.36 -5.23 16.29
C PRO A 381 -0.21 -4.99 15.32
N GLU A 382 -0.30 -5.55 14.12
CA GLU A 382 0.75 -5.47 13.09
C GLU A 382 0.23 -4.78 11.83
N ALA A 383 0.79 -3.62 11.52
CA ALA A 383 0.56 -2.88 10.28
C ALA A 383 1.77 -2.01 9.94
N TYR A 384 1.92 -1.69 8.67
CA TYR A 384 3.06 -0.93 8.16
C TYR A 384 2.59 0.38 7.52
N ALA A 385 3.40 1.44 7.65
CA ALA A 385 3.14 2.74 7.05
C ALA A 385 4.25 3.13 6.07
N ILE A 386 3.87 3.65 4.90
CA ILE A 386 4.79 4.17 3.88
C ILE A 386 4.44 5.63 3.64
N TYR A 387 5.28 6.54 4.12
CA TYR A 387 5.00 7.96 4.07
C TYR A 387 5.49 8.63 2.78
N ASN A 388 4.71 9.59 2.28
CA ASN A 388 5.20 10.62 1.40
C ASN A 388 6.23 11.46 2.20
N GLN A 389 7.50 11.37 1.85
CA GLN A 389 8.58 11.96 2.65
C GLN A 389 8.58 13.51 2.65
N LYS A 390 7.91 14.12 1.68
CA LYS A 390 7.76 15.58 1.63
C LYS A 390 6.52 16.07 2.37
N ASN A 391 5.48 15.25 2.43
CA ASN A 391 4.22 15.52 3.13
C ASN A 391 3.79 14.29 3.93
N ARG A 392 4.26 14.16 5.15
CA ARG A 392 4.02 12.97 5.99
C ARG A 392 2.56 12.80 6.45
N ASN A 393 1.69 13.74 6.17
CA ASN A 393 0.26 13.58 6.35
C ASN A 393 -0.38 12.70 5.26
N GLU A 394 0.35 12.43 4.17
CA GLU A 394 -0.07 11.51 3.12
C GLU A 394 0.77 10.23 3.15
N TYR A 395 0.12 9.08 3.27
CA TYR A 395 0.78 7.79 3.42
C TYR A 395 -0.11 6.63 2.99
N TYR A 396 0.52 5.49 2.74
CA TYR A 396 -0.16 4.21 2.64
C TYR A 396 -0.04 3.43 3.94
N LEU A 397 -1.10 2.69 4.30
CA LEU A 397 -1.08 1.68 5.35
C LEU A 397 -1.23 0.30 4.71
N LEU A 398 -0.50 -0.66 5.24
CA LEU A 398 -0.55 -2.06 4.83
C LEU A 398 -1.04 -2.87 6.02
N GLU A 399 -2.11 -3.62 5.85
CA GLU A 399 -2.72 -4.43 6.89
C GLU A 399 -3.24 -5.75 6.32
N ASN A 400 -3.27 -6.81 7.13
CA ASN A 400 -3.67 -8.14 6.68
C ASN A 400 -5.07 -8.50 7.18
N HIS A 401 -5.97 -8.83 6.25
CA HIS A 401 -7.34 -9.27 6.48
C HIS A 401 -7.51 -10.73 6.05
N GLN A 402 -8.16 -11.57 6.91
CA GLN A 402 -8.24 -13.00 6.65
C GLN A 402 -9.65 -13.58 6.73
N GLY A 403 -10.68 -12.73 6.78
CA GLY A 403 -12.06 -13.16 6.81
C GLY A 403 -12.43 -13.91 8.10
N GLU A 404 -11.79 -13.60 9.21
CA GLU A 404 -12.02 -14.23 10.51
C GLU A 404 -12.68 -13.25 11.50
N LYS A 405 -13.51 -13.76 12.41
CA LYS A 405 -14.20 -12.94 13.44
C LYS A 405 -14.93 -11.75 12.80
N TRP A 406 -14.57 -10.53 13.19
CA TRP A 406 -15.16 -9.29 12.71
C TRP A 406 -14.90 -9.04 11.22
N ASP A 407 -13.89 -9.70 10.66
CA ASP A 407 -13.52 -9.61 9.23
C ASP A 407 -14.30 -10.61 8.35
N SER A 408 -15.12 -11.47 8.94
CA SER A 408 -15.77 -12.60 8.23
C SER A 408 -16.81 -12.18 7.20
N TYR A 409 -17.26 -10.92 7.22
CA TYR A 409 -18.24 -10.39 6.28
C TYR A 409 -17.74 -9.18 5.48
N THR A 410 -16.42 -8.95 5.46
CA THR A 410 -15.81 -7.90 4.60
C THR A 410 -15.71 -8.33 3.14
N GLY A 411 -15.74 -9.64 2.86
CA GLY A 411 -15.92 -10.17 1.50
C GLY A 411 -14.65 -10.60 0.78
N GLY A 412 -13.46 -10.43 1.37
CA GLY A 412 -12.17 -10.82 0.78
C GLY A 412 -11.13 -11.17 1.83
N HIS A 413 -9.96 -11.64 1.40
CA HIS A 413 -8.81 -11.88 2.26
C HIS A 413 -7.50 -11.54 1.55
N GLY A 414 -6.48 -11.16 2.32
CA GLY A 414 -5.18 -10.72 1.83
C GLY A 414 -4.73 -9.41 2.46
N MET A 415 -3.71 -8.79 1.88
CA MET A 415 -3.24 -7.48 2.33
C MET A 415 -4.13 -6.37 1.78
N MET A 416 -4.66 -5.53 2.65
CA MET A 416 -5.28 -4.27 2.25
C MET A 416 -4.22 -3.16 2.21
N ILE A 417 -4.34 -2.29 1.22
CA ILE A 417 -3.51 -1.08 1.09
C ILE A 417 -4.45 0.10 1.22
N LEU A 418 -4.32 0.86 2.30
CA LEU A 418 -5.11 2.07 2.52
C LEU A 418 -4.32 3.29 2.07
N HIS A 419 -4.99 4.30 1.54
CA HIS A 419 -4.41 5.60 1.22
C HIS A 419 -5.01 6.66 2.13
N VAL A 420 -4.17 7.25 2.97
CA VAL A 420 -4.53 8.32 3.89
C VAL A 420 -3.87 9.61 3.44
N ASP A 421 -4.64 10.69 3.34
CA ASP A 421 -4.16 12.07 3.12
C ASP A 421 -4.79 12.97 4.19
N TYR A 422 -4.24 12.86 5.41
CA TYR A 422 -4.80 13.49 6.59
C TYR A 422 -4.76 15.02 6.52
N ASP A 423 -5.90 15.62 6.81
CA ASP A 423 -6.05 17.06 7.01
C ASP A 423 -6.98 17.30 8.19
N LYS A 424 -6.42 17.83 9.27
CA LYS A 424 -7.17 18.03 10.52
C LYS A 424 -8.49 18.76 10.32
N SER A 425 -8.52 19.80 9.48
CA SER A 425 -9.74 20.59 9.26
C SER A 425 -10.83 19.77 8.59
N VAL A 426 -10.45 18.93 7.63
CA VAL A 426 -11.38 18.07 6.90
C VAL A 426 -11.92 16.95 7.81
N TRP A 427 -11.06 16.35 8.64
CA TRP A 427 -11.52 15.38 9.66
C TRP A 427 -12.44 16.02 10.69
N GLN A 428 -12.13 17.24 11.12
CA GLN A 428 -12.99 18.00 12.03
C GLN A 428 -14.32 18.39 11.38
N GLU A 429 -14.37 18.54 10.07
CA GLU A 429 -15.59 18.78 9.31
C GLU A 429 -16.37 17.49 8.99
N ASN A 430 -15.85 16.32 9.40
CA ASN A 430 -16.43 15.01 9.08
C ASN A 430 -16.58 14.74 7.57
N ALA A 431 -15.68 15.23 6.77
CA ALA A 431 -15.77 15.22 5.31
C ALA A 431 -14.51 14.64 4.62
N PRO A 432 -13.85 13.59 5.17
CA PRO A 432 -12.57 13.12 4.60
C PRO A 432 -12.70 12.63 3.15
N ASN A 433 -13.89 12.21 2.72
CA ASN A 433 -14.11 11.62 1.41
C ASN A 433 -15.12 12.36 0.52
N ASP A 434 -15.51 13.58 0.87
CA ASP A 434 -16.47 14.39 0.08
C ASP A 434 -15.88 14.97 -1.22
N ASP A 435 -14.55 14.94 -1.40
CA ASP A 435 -13.92 15.26 -2.68
C ASP A 435 -13.60 13.99 -3.46
N PRO A 436 -14.38 13.63 -4.51
CA PRO A 436 -14.16 12.39 -5.27
C PRO A 436 -12.84 12.37 -6.05
N SER A 437 -12.22 13.53 -6.22
CA SER A 437 -10.88 13.63 -6.83
C SER A 437 -9.74 13.51 -5.84
N ARG A 438 -10.04 13.53 -4.54
CA ARG A 438 -9.07 13.48 -3.44
C ARG A 438 -9.66 12.77 -2.22
N GLN A 439 -9.82 11.47 -2.34
CA GLN A 439 -10.27 10.63 -1.23
C GLN A 439 -9.18 10.58 -0.16
N ARG A 440 -9.50 11.04 1.05
CA ARG A 440 -8.49 11.22 2.11
C ARG A 440 -8.36 10.04 3.05
N MET A 441 -9.34 9.16 3.05
CA MET A 441 -9.31 7.86 3.72
C MET A 441 -10.00 6.86 2.80
N THR A 442 -9.21 6.06 2.08
CA THR A 442 -9.74 5.07 1.13
C THR A 442 -8.79 3.89 1.02
N PHE A 443 -9.20 2.83 0.35
CA PHE A 443 -8.34 1.69 0.03
C PHE A 443 -7.95 1.69 -1.44
N ILE A 444 -6.90 0.95 -1.78
CA ILE A 444 -6.44 0.74 -3.16
C ILE A 444 -6.79 -0.69 -3.57
N PRO A 445 -7.88 -0.91 -4.32
CA PRO A 445 -8.29 -2.25 -4.71
C PRO A 445 -7.30 -2.88 -5.69
N ALA A 446 -6.87 -4.12 -5.42
CA ALA A 446 -5.89 -4.81 -6.25
C ALA A 446 -6.37 -5.02 -7.69
N ASP A 447 -7.65 -5.22 -7.92
CA ASP A 447 -8.25 -5.33 -9.25
C ASP A 447 -8.52 -3.98 -9.92
N ASN A 448 -8.24 -2.87 -9.24
CA ASN A 448 -8.48 -1.50 -9.69
C ASN A 448 -9.95 -1.17 -9.90
N SER A 449 -10.85 -1.73 -9.06
CA SER A 449 -12.29 -1.54 -9.15
C SER A 449 -12.94 -1.40 -7.78
N TYR A 450 -13.71 -0.35 -7.56
CA TYR A 450 -14.55 -0.18 -6.38
C TYR A 450 -15.97 -0.78 -6.56
N GLY A 451 -16.15 -1.62 -7.59
CA GLY A 451 -17.45 -2.19 -7.91
C GLY A 451 -18.25 -1.33 -8.88
N THR A 452 -19.54 -1.12 -8.61
CA THR A 452 -20.46 -0.44 -9.52
C THR A 452 -20.77 0.97 -9.01
N LYS A 453 -20.35 1.97 -9.77
CA LYS A 453 -20.73 3.36 -9.54
C LYS A 453 -22.07 3.63 -10.20
N ARG A 454 -23.07 3.92 -9.41
CA ARG A 454 -24.36 4.41 -9.89
C ARG A 454 -24.35 5.93 -9.87
N SER A 455 -24.95 6.53 -10.88
CA SER A 455 -25.11 7.97 -10.95
C SER A 455 -26.55 8.31 -11.29
N TRP A 456 -27.05 9.39 -10.71
CA TRP A 456 -28.33 9.96 -11.07
C TRP A 456 -28.19 11.47 -11.15
N SER A 457 -28.81 12.06 -12.15
CA SER A 457 -28.75 13.51 -12.36
C SER A 457 -30.14 14.08 -12.22
N SER A 458 -30.26 15.09 -11.40
CA SER A 458 -31.45 15.89 -11.32
C SER A 458 -31.03 17.36 -11.26
N GLY A 459 -31.51 18.17 -12.19
CA GLY A 459 -31.29 19.60 -12.17
C GLY A 459 -29.90 20.13 -12.38
N GLY A 460 -29.09 19.41 -13.07
CA GLY A 460 -27.70 19.80 -13.32
C GLY A 460 -26.72 19.38 -12.24
N THR A 461 -27.19 18.77 -11.15
CA THR A 461 -26.32 18.13 -10.16
C THR A 461 -26.39 16.61 -10.35
N THR A 462 -25.23 15.96 -10.43
CA THR A 462 -25.11 14.50 -10.48
C THR A 462 -24.66 14.02 -9.12
N MET A 463 -25.36 13.05 -8.58
CA MET A 463 -24.95 12.32 -7.38
C MET A 463 -24.49 10.94 -7.75
N TYR A 464 -23.69 10.35 -6.85
CA TYR A 464 -23.07 9.07 -7.09
C TYR A 464 -23.14 8.20 -5.84
N GLN A 465 -23.25 6.92 -6.04
CA GLN A 465 -23.10 5.93 -4.98
C GLN A 465 -22.37 4.71 -5.51
N TRP A 466 -21.44 4.22 -4.75
CA TRP A 466 -20.76 2.97 -5.02
C TRP A 466 -21.46 1.81 -4.34
N SER A 467 -21.46 0.67 -4.98
CA SER A 467 -21.92 -0.60 -4.42
C SER A 467 -21.07 -1.73 -5.00
N ALA A 468 -20.77 -2.73 -4.22
CA ALA A 468 -20.03 -3.90 -4.65
C ALA A 468 -20.70 -5.18 -4.17
N THR A 469 -20.62 -6.24 -4.95
CA THR A 469 -20.98 -7.60 -4.53
C THR A 469 -19.79 -8.24 -3.82
N PHE A 470 -20.01 -9.26 -3.01
CA PHE A 470 -18.91 -10.05 -2.40
C PHE A 470 -17.88 -10.53 -3.43
N GLU A 471 -18.34 -10.88 -4.63
CA GLU A 471 -17.46 -11.27 -5.73
C GLU A 471 -16.53 -10.15 -6.19
N GLN A 472 -17.01 -8.91 -6.19
CA GLN A 472 -16.20 -7.71 -6.52
C GLN A 472 -15.27 -7.34 -5.38
N ILE A 473 -15.77 -7.30 -4.14
CA ILE A 473 -14.97 -6.99 -2.95
C ILE A 473 -13.81 -7.99 -2.77
N ALA A 474 -14.01 -9.28 -3.13
CA ALA A 474 -12.94 -10.27 -3.09
C ALA A 474 -11.75 -9.95 -4.02
N GLY A 475 -11.89 -8.98 -4.94
CA GLY A 475 -10.83 -8.49 -5.80
C GLY A 475 -9.96 -7.39 -5.18
N ASP A 476 -10.41 -6.79 -4.07
CA ASP A 476 -9.73 -5.64 -3.44
C ASP A 476 -8.41 -5.99 -2.76
N PRO A 477 -8.29 -7.09 -1.96
CA PRO A 477 -7.05 -7.43 -1.26
C PRO A 477 -5.92 -7.90 -2.20
N TRP A 478 -4.69 -7.75 -1.72
CA TRP A 478 -3.45 -8.14 -2.39
C TRP A 478 -2.85 -9.41 -1.74
N PRO A 479 -2.42 -10.47 -2.47
CA PRO A 479 -2.67 -10.67 -3.89
C PRO A 479 -4.14 -10.99 -4.17
N GLY A 480 -4.90 -11.45 -3.16
CA GLY A 480 -6.31 -11.76 -3.17
C GLY A 480 -6.76 -12.53 -4.41
N LYS A 481 -8.02 -12.43 -4.73
CA LYS A 481 -8.61 -13.05 -5.91
C LYS A 481 -8.03 -12.50 -7.23
N SER A 482 -7.59 -11.26 -7.24
CA SER A 482 -7.00 -10.61 -8.43
C SER A 482 -5.60 -11.14 -8.77
N ASN A 483 -4.92 -11.86 -7.84
CA ASN A 483 -3.55 -12.37 -7.96
C ASN A 483 -2.53 -11.27 -8.30
N LYS A 484 -2.74 -10.06 -7.80
CA LYS A 484 -1.80 -8.94 -7.99
C LYS A 484 -0.69 -9.00 -6.95
N THR A 485 0.53 -9.20 -7.40
CA THR A 485 1.70 -9.43 -6.55
C THR A 485 2.62 -8.22 -6.45
N SER A 486 2.25 -7.07 -7.02
CA SER A 486 3.07 -5.86 -6.95
C SER A 486 2.24 -4.59 -7.01
N PHE A 487 2.63 -3.60 -6.20
CA PHE A 487 2.09 -2.26 -6.15
C PHE A 487 3.24 -1.26 -6.25
N THR A 488 3.34 -0.57 -7.39
CA THR A 488 4.46 0.30 -7.76
C THR A 488 3.96 1.55 -8.47
N ASP A 489 4.85 2.47 -8.79
CA ASP A 489 4.52 3.68 -9.58
C ASP A 489 3.99 3.38 -10.99
N THR A 490 4.17 2.16 -11.50
CA THR A 490 3.86 1.77 -12.88
C THR A 490 2.84 0.64 -13.01
N THR A 491 2.39 0.07 -11.90
CA THR A 491 1.33 -0.95 -11.88
C THR A 491 -0.06 -0.34 -12.13
N THR A 492 -1.06 -1.17 -12.26
CA THR A 492 -2.47 -0.77 -12.29
C THR A 492 -3.21 -1.59 -11.23
N PRO A 493 -3.65 -0.93 -10.12
CA PRO A 493 -3.46 0.48 -9.77
C PRO A 493 -1.99 0.85 -9.52
N ALA A 494 -1.66 2.14 -9.67
CA ALA A 494 -0.33 2.68 -9.41
C ALA A 494 -0.26 3.36 -8.03
N ALA A 495 0.95 3.41 -7.44
CA ALA A 495 1.23 4.04 -6.15
C ALA A 495 1.25 5.58 -6.26
N THR A 496 0.08 6.17 -6.55
CA THR A 496 -0.10 7.60 -6.80
C THR A 496 -0.32 8.38 -5.51
N LEU A 497 0.11 9.63 -5.49
CA LEU A 497 -0.04 10.58 -4.40
C LEU A 497 -0.83 11.82 -4.86
N TYR A 498 -1.53 12.46 -3.93
CA TYR A 498 -2.13 13.78 -4.15
C TYR A 498 -1.11 14.90 -4.07
N ASN A 499 -0.13 14.77 -3.19
CA ASN A 499 0.93 15.74 -2.97
C ASN A 499 2.24 15.27 -3.62
N ALA A 500 3.04 16.20 -4.13
CA ALA A 500 4.33 15.84 -4.69
C ALA A 500 5.28 15.30 -3.62
N ASN A 501 6.01 14.24 -3.94
CA ASN A 501 7.06 13.68 -3.11
C ASN A 501 8.37 14.48 -3.26
N THR A 502 9.44 14.04 -2.62
CA THR A 502 10.76 14.71 -2.61
C THR A 502 11.38 14.85 -4.01
N ASP A 503 11.08 13.95 -4.93
CA ASP A 503 11.49 13.98 -6.33
C ASP A 503 10.63 14.90 -7.21
N GLY A 504 9.58 15.52 -6.64
CA GLY A 504 8.64 16.39 -7.32
C GLY A 504 7.53 15.67 -8.08
N ARG A 505 7.53 14.33 -8.16
CA ARG A 505 6.47 13.54 -8.78
C ARG A 505 5.35 13.23 -7.76
N LYS A 506 4.18 12.89 -8.26
CA LYS A 506 3.04 12.44 -7.45
C LYS A 506 2.96 10.90 -7.44
N TYR A 507 4.07 10.29 -7.02
CA TYR A 507 4.20 8.84 -6.86
C TYR A 507 4.96 8.54 -5.56
N MET A 508 4.67 7.39 -4.98
CA MET A 508 5.32 7.00 -3.73
C MET A 508 6.83 6.74 -3.92
N GLY A 509 7.23 6.19 -5.08
CA GLY A 509 8.61 5.90 -5.40
C GLY A 509 9.22 4.76 -4.57
N LYS A 510 8.39 3.96 -3.92
CA LYS A 510 8.76 2.85 -3.03
C LYS A 510 7.94 1.62 -3.42
N PRO A 511 8.45 0.75 -4.29
CA PRO A 511 7.73 -0.42 -4.78
C PRO A 511 7.46 -1.45 -3.67
N ILE A 512 6.29 -2.06 -3.72
CA ILE A 512 5.93 -3.26 -2.97
C ILE A 512 5.82 -4.38 -4.00
N GLU A 513 6.61 -5.44 -3.85
CA GLU A 513 6.72 -6.51 -4.84
C GLU A 513 6.68 -7.89 -4.17
N ASN A 514 6.46 -8.92 -4.96
CA ASN A 514 6.36 -10.31 -4.49
C ASN A 514 5.36 -10.49 -3.34
N ILE A 515 4.24 -9.75 -3.40
CA ILE A 515 3.15 -9.91 -2.43
C ILE A 515 2.62 -11.33 -2.56
N ALA A 516 2.65 -12.06 -1.46
CA ALA A 516 2.21 -13.45 -1.40
C ALA A 516 1.47 -13.72 -0.10
N GLU A 517 0.43 -14.54 -0.19
CA GLU A 517 -0.33 -15.05 0.94
C GLU A 517 0.00 -16.52 1.15
N GLY A 518 0.41 -16.88 2.35
CA GLY A 518 0.66 -18.24 2.75
C GLY A 518 -0.64 -19.02 3.01
N SER A 519 -0.58 -20.33 3.01
CA SER A 519 -1.72 -21.18 3.36
C SER A 519 -2.17 -21.03 4.84
N ASP A 520 -1.39 -20.35 5.63
CA ASP A 520 -1.63 -19.98 7.03
C ASP A 520 -2.21 -18.55 7.17
N GLY A 521 -2.54 -17.89 6.06
CA GLY A 521 -3.08 -16.53 6.03
C GLY A 521 -2.05 -15.42 6.31
N LEU A 522 -0.76 -15.77 6.38
CA LEU A 522 0.30 -14.80 6.59
C LEU A 522 0.70 -14.14 5.27
N ILE A 523 0.90 -12.83 5.28
CA ILE A 523 1.33 -12.08 4.11
C ILE A 523 2.84 -11.84 4.13
N SER A 524 3.47 -12.00 2.97
CA SER A 524 4.87 -11.69 2.76
C SER A 524 5.04 -10.79 1.54
N PHE A 525 6.00 -9.86 1.58
CA PHE A 525 6.30 -8.99 0.46
C PHE A 525 7.72 -8.43 0.53
N ILE A 526 8.20 -7.89 -0.57
CA ILE A 526 9.46 -7.15 -0.66
C ILE A 526 9.13 -5.66 -0.79
N PHE A 527 9.75 -4.86 0.07
CA PHE A 527 9.61 -3.41 0.05
C PHE A 527 10.90 -2.76 -0.48
N ASP A 528 10.77 -1.86 -1.45
CA ASP A 528 11.84 -1.06 -2.06
C ASP A 528 13.07 -1.88 -2.51
N GLY A 529 12.83 -3.03 -3.16
CA GLY A 529 13.85 -3.91 -3.69
C GLY A 529 14.46 -4.91 -2.69
N GLY A 530 14.01 -4.92 -1.44
CA GLY A 530 14.43 -5.88 -0.42
C GLY A 530 15.64 -5.44 0.40
N ILE A 531 16.23 -6.36 1.17
CA ILE A 531 17.35 -6.06 2.06
C ILE A 531 18.59 -5.66 1.26
N VAL A 532 19.14 -4.49 1.54
CA VAL A 532 20.47 -4.09 1.10
C VAL A 532 21.50 -4.74 2.03
N ILE A 533 22.01 -5.89 1.62
CA ILE A 533 23.17 -6.48 2.30
C ILE A 533 24.37 -5.57 1.99
N PRO A 534 25.08 -5.03 3.00
CA PRO A 534 26.22 -4.17 2.75
C PRO A 534 27.26 -4.85 1.87
N THR A 535 27.80 -4.11 0.90
CA THR A 535 28.90 -4.57 0.07
C THR A 535 30.15 -4.75 0.95
N PRO A 536 30.84 -5.91 0.91
CA PRO A 536 32.04 -6.12 1.70
C PRO A 536 33.12 -5.08 1.39
N ASN A 537 33.73 -4.52 2.42
CA ASN A 537 34.94 -3.70 2.25
C ASN A 537 36.12 -4.59 1.94
N ILE A 538 36.64 -4.50 0.71
CA ILE A 538 37.71 -5.37 0.24
C ILE A 538 39.07 -4.85 0.77
N LEU A 539 39.91 -5.77 1.19
CA LEU A 539 41.24 -5.47 1.74
C LEU A 539 42.33 -5.90 0.76
N ALA A 540 43.55 -5.48 0.99
CA ALA A 540 44.67 -5.90 0.17
C ALA A 540 44.97 -7.41 0.30
N ALA A 541 45.42 -8.03 -0.79
CA ALA A 541 45.86 -9.43 -0.78
C ALA A 541 47.10 -9.62 0.09
N THR A 542 47.15 -10.76 0.80
CA THR A 542 48.34 -11.18 1.55
C THR A 542 48.93 -12.51 0.99
N ASP A 543 50.08 -12.91 1.51
CA ASP A 543 50.76 -14.15 1.10
C ASP A 543 50.92 -14.31 -0.42
N VAL A 544 51.15 -13.23 -1.11
CA VAL A 544 51.28 -13.20 -2.57
C VAL A 544 52.57 -13.93 -2.98
N THR A 545 52.37 -14.96 -3.80
CA THR A 545 53.42 -15.82 -4.36
C THR A 545 53.33 -15.81 -5.90
N THR A 546 54.23 -16.49 -6.60
CA THR A 546 54.13 -16.63 -8.07
C THR A 546 53.01 -17.55 -8.56
N THR A 547 52.28 -18.22 -7.65
CA THR A 547 51.23 -19.18 -7.98
C THR A 547 49.99 -19.04 -7.15
N GLY A 548 49.86 -17.95 -6.35
CA GLY A 548 48.67 -17.74 -5.53
C GLY A 548 48.78 -16.58 -4.58
N PHE A 549 47.67 -16.26 -3.91
CA PHE A 549 47.55 -15.21 -2.90
C PHE A 549 46.39 -15.50 -1.95
N THR A 550 46.30 -14.79 -0.83
CA THR A 550 45.14 -14.79 0.04
C THR A 550 44.34 -13.51 -0.18
N ALA A 551 43.11 -13.64 -0.68
CA ALA A 551 42.12 -12.56 -0.79
C ALA A 551 41.54 -12.28 0.59
N ASN A 552 41.30 -11.00 0.96
CA ASN A 552 40.81 -10.58 2.27
C ASN A 552 39.73 -9.51 2.15
N TRP A 553 38.79 -9.51 3.09
CA TRP A 553 37.72 -8.52 3.21
C TRP A 553 37.27 -8.40 4.66
N GLU A 554 36.49 -7.34 4.96
CA GLU A 554 35.86 -7.18 6.27
C GLU A 554 34.57 -8.00 6.35
N ALA A 555 34.22 -8.44 7.56
CA ALA A 555 32.96 -9.14 7.79
C ALA A 555 31.78 -8.21 7.54
N VAL A 556 30.73 -8.75 6.97
CA VAL A 556 29.42 -8.10 6.80
C VAL A 556 28.46 -8.76 7.77
N ASP A 557 27.75 -7.93 8.55
CA ASP A 557 26.73 -8.42 9.47
C ASP A 557 25.67 -9.21 8.70
N GLU A 558 25.18 -10.29 9.30
CA GLU A 558 24.20 -11.23 8.73
C GLU A 558 24.67 -12.02 7.49
N ALA A 559 25.89 -11.82 6.99
CA ALA A 559 26.42 -12.66 5.93
C ALA A 559 26.68 -14.09 6.44
N THR A 560 26.13 -15.07 5.74
CA THR A 560 26.35 -16.50 6.02
C THR A 560 27.51 -17.08 5.20
N SER A 561 27.82 -16.45 4.06
CA SER A 561 28.98 -16.80 3.21
C SER A 561 29.32 -15.63 2.28
N TYR A 562 30.40 -15.80 1.53
CA TYR A 562 30.91 -14.85 0.56
C TYR A 562 31.21 -15.54 -0.76
N ASN A 563 30.82 -14.93 -1.86
CA ASN A 563 31.25 -15.27 -3.19
C ASN A 563 32.52 -14.46 -3.51
N LEU A 564 33.59 -15.13 -3.90
CA LEU A 564 34.83 -14.51 -4.33
C LEU A 564 35.01 -14.78 -5.83
N GLU A 565 35.27 -13.72 -6.58
CA GLU A 565 35.63 -13.79 -8.00
C GLU A 565 37.04 -13.30 -8.18
N VAL A 566 37.91 -14.13 -8.80
CA VAL A 566 39.28 -13.80 -9.13
C VAL A 566 39.44 -13.80 -10.63
N MET A 567 39.94 -12.71 -11.18
CA MET A 567 40.07 -12.49 -12.61
C MET A 567 41.54 -12.38 -12.99
N GLU A 568 41.98 -13.20 -13.94
CA GLU A 568 43.31 -13.17 -14.53
C GLU A 568 43.46 -11.95 -15.47
N GLN A 569 44.48 -11.12 -15.21
CA GLN A 569 44.82 -10.01 -16.10
C GLN A 569 45.82 -10.46 -17.14
N SER A 570 45.43 -10.58 -18.39
CA SER A 570 46.38 -10.93 -19.46
C SER A 570 47.41 -9.81 -19.68
N ASN A 571 48.70 -10.17 -19.66
CA ASN A 571 49.84 -9.26 -19.94
C ASN A 571 49.96 -8.85 -21.42
N SER A 572 49.04 -9.25 -22.29
CA SER A 572 48.99 -8.77 -23.67
C SER A 572 48.39 -7.36 -23.70
N GLY A 573 49.17 -6.41 -24.15
CA GLY A 573 48.84 -4.98 -24.17
C GLY A 573 47.42 -4.71 -24.64
N GLN A 574 46.79 -3.75 -23.97
CA GLN A 574 45.43 -3.19 -24.13
C GLN A 574 44.74 -3.64 -25.42
N THR A 575 43.84 -4.61 -25.29
CA THR A 575 42.76 -4.77 -26.25
C THR A 575 41.53 -4.07 -25.66
N GLU A 576 41.35 -2.83 -26.06
CA GLU A 576 40.09 -2.12 -25.76
C GLU A 576 38.96 -2.89 -26.45
N THR A 577 37.83 -3.02 -25.74
CA THR A 577 36.59 -3.53 -26.34
C THR A 577 36.21 -2.60 -27.46
N SER A 578 36.39 -3.04 -28.72
CA SER A 578 36.11 -2.21 -29.91
C SER A 578 34.62 -2.04 -30.18
N PHE A 579 33.79 -2.93 -29.63
CA PHE A 579 32.34 -2.90 -29.78
C PHE A 579 31.64 -3.65 -28.62
N SER A 580 30.53 -3.07 -28.10
CA SER A 580 29.73 -3.73 -27.08
C SER A 580 28.24 -3.34 -27.22
N GLU A 581 27.36 -4.35 -27.11
CA GLU A 581 25.92 -4.19 -27.06
C GLU A 581 25.34 -5.16 -26.01
N ASP A 582 24.60 -4.67 -25.03
CA ASP A 582 23.98 -5.44 -23.95
C ASP A 582 22.44 -5.40 -23.98
N PHE A 583 21.87 -4.74 -24.99
CA PHE A 583 20.44 -4.55 -25.18
C PHE A 583 19.72 -3.95 -23.94
N SER A 584 20.40 -3.17 -23.12
CA SER A 584 19.86 -2.52 -21.92
C SER A 584 18.68 -1.58 -22.21
N ARG A 585 18.51 -1.17 -23.47
CA ARG A 585 17.36 -0.36 -23.92
C ARG A 585 16.08 -1.17 -24.17
N VAL A 586 16.14 -2.51 -24.08
CA VAL A 586 14.98 -3.39 -24.23
C VAL A 586 14.31 -3.58 -22.89
N SER A 587 13.16 -2.93 -22.67
CA SER A 587 12.38 -3.01 -21.44
C SER A 587 11.02 -3.68 -21.69
N VAL A 588 11.02 -5.01 -21.79
CA VAL A 588 9.79 -5.81 -21.91
C VAL A 588 9.82 -6.94 -20.88
N THR A 589 8.66 -7.31 -20.36
CA THR A 589 8.49 -8.37 -19.35
C THR A 589 8.17 -9.73 -19.96
N SER A 590 7.83 -9.77 -21.25
CA SER A 590 7.52 -11.00 -22.00
C SER A 590 7.95 -10.89 -23.46
N ASP A 591 8.05 -12.03 -24.14
CA ASP A 591 8.42 -12.08 -25.55
C ASP A 591 7.44 -11.32 -26.45
N GLY A 592 7.96 -10.37 -27.20
CA GLY A 592 7.24 -9.65 -28.23
C GLY A 592 6.79 -10.54 -29.41
N THR A 593 5.74 -10.15 -30.07
CA THR A 593 5.21 -10.82 -31.28
C THR A 593 5.46 -10.04 -32.57
N THR A 594 5.86 -8.79 -32.48
CA THR A 594 6.17 -7.90 -33.61
C THR A 594 7.63 -8.05 -34.00
N ASP A 595 7.91 -8.22 -35.32
CA ASP A 595 9.26 -8.23 -35.86
C ASP A 595 9.80 -6.80 -35.85
N VAL A 596 10.83 -6.55 -35.08
CA VAL A 596 11.49 -5.24 -34.93
C VAL A 596 12.77 -5.13 -35.75
N GLY A 597 13.05 -6.09 -36.63
CA GLY A 597 14.30 -6.16 -37.42
C GLY A 597 14.60 -4.92 -38.26
N SER A 598 13.59 -4.12 -38.64
CA SER A 598 13.76 -2.86 -39.37
C SER A 598 13.85 -1.60 -38.48
N SER A 599 13.73 -1.73 -37.17
CA SER A 599 13.73 -0.61 -36.19
C SER A 599 14.62 -0.87 -34.97
N LEU A 600 15.70 -1.66 -35.18
CA LEU A 600 16.58 -2.10 -34.09
C LEU A 600 17.29 -0.95 -33.38
N ASP A 601 17.60 0.14 -34.08
CA ASP A 601 18.27 1.31 -33.49
C ASP A 601 17.50 1.94 -32.32
N THR A 602 16.22 1.66 -32.20
CA THR A 602 15.40 2.07 -31.02
C THR A 602 15.78 1.31 -29.77
N TYR A 603 16.26 0.08 -29.92
CA TYR A 603 16.48 -0.90 -28.86
C TYR A 603 17.94 -1.26 -28.62
N THR A 604 18.86 -0.66 -29.38
CA THR A 604 20.31 -0.89 -29.30
C THR A 604 21.05 0.38 -28.88
N ASN A 605 22.19 0.21 -28.21
CA ASN A 605 23.03 1.33 -27.75
C ASN A 605 23.72 2.07 -28.90
N GLN A 606 23.96 1.38 -30.00
CA GLN A 606 24.54 1.96 -31.21
C GLN A 606 23.56 1.82 -32.39
N SER A 607 23.51 2.81 -33.26
CA SER A 607 22.70 2.78 -34.47
C SER A 607 23.39 2.03 -35.63
N GLY A 608 22.61 1.57 -36.61
CA GLY A 608 23.09 0.87 -37.78
C GLY A 608 22.89 -0.64 -37.73
N TRP A 609 22.18 -1.16 -36.76
CA TRP A 609 21.77 -2.55 -36.70
C TRP A 609 20.72 -2.88 -37.75
N THR A 610 20.82 -4.06 -38.34
CA THR A 610 19.82 -4.59 -39.26
C THR A 610 19.43 -6.01 -38.89
N GLY A 611 18.19 -6.41 -39.18
CA GLY A 611 17.76 -7.76 -38.86
C GLY A 611 16.47 -8.19 -39.55
N SER A 612 16.14 -9.45 -39.39
CA SER A 612 14.91 -10.05 -39.87
C SER A 612 14.44 -11.14 -38.89
N LYS A 613 13.16 -11.14 -38.58
CA LYS A 613 12.58 -12.03 -37.56
C LYS A 613 13.28 -11.90 -36.22
N VAL A 614 13.42 -10.64 -35.80
CA VAL A 614 13.92 -10.22 -34.48
C VAL A 614 12.76 -9.73 -33.66
N TYR A 615 12.64 -10.19 -32.44
CA TYR A 615 11.57 -9.86 -31.49
C TYR A 615 12.18 -9.42 -30.18
N LEU A 616 11.54 -8.48 -29.50
CA LEU A 616 11.95 -8.08 -28.16
C LEU A 616 11.73 -9.25 -27.19
N ALA A 617 12.64 -9.41 -26.23
CA ALA A 617 12.54 -10.39 -25.16
C ALA A 617 13.06 -9.79 -23.84
N PRO A 618 12.68 -10.29 -22.67
CA PRO A 618 13.17 -9.78 -21.40
C PRO A 618 14.71 -9.81 -21.35
N GLY A 619 15.33 -8.62 -21.22
CA GLY A 619 16.78 -8.44 -21.16
C GLY A 619 17.53 -8.69 -22.45
N GLY A 620 16.89 -8.74 -23.63
CA GLY A 620 17.56 -8.98 -24.90
C GLY A 620 16.63 -9.13 -26.09
N LEU A 621 17.07 -9.88 -27.10
CA LEU A 621 16.34 -10.12 -28.33
C LEU A 621 16.09 -11.63 -28.55
N LYS A 622 14.94 -11.98 -29.12
CA LYS A 622 14.64 -13.32 -29.60
C LYS A 622 14.73 -13.35 -31.11
N LEU A 623 15.54 -14.26 -31.66
CA LEU A 623 15.73 -14.42 -33.10
C LEU A 623 15.01 -15.66 -33.64
N GLY A 624 14.31 -15.48 -34.74
CA GLY A 624 13.59 -16.52 -35.46
C GLY A 624 12.11 -16.68 -35.00
N SER A 625 11.36 -17.37 -35.82
CA SER A 625 9.96 -17.68 -35.59
C SER A 625 9.66 -19.16 -35.86
N SER A 626 8.42 -19.59 -35.60
CA SER A 626 7.95 -20.93 -36.00
C SER A 626 7.88 -21.12 -37.51
N LYS A 627 7.97 -20.03 -38.30
CA LYS A 627 7.81 -20.05 -39.76
C LYS A 627 9.07 -19.62 -40.54
N ALA A 628 10.01 -18.93 -39.90
CA ALA A 628 11.20 -18.37 -40.58
C ALA A 628 12.40 -18.33 -39.63
N ALA A 629 13.60 -18.45 -40.24
CA ALA A 629 14.87 -18.21 -39.56
C ALA A 629 14.98 -16.71 -39.15
N GLY A 630 15.76 -16.45 -38.08
CA GLY A 630 16.09 -15.11 -37.63
C GLY A 630 17.53 -14.74 -37.98
N SER A 631 17.78 -13.46 -38.23
CA SER A 631 19.12 -12.90 -38.42
C SER A 631 19.21 -11.49 -37.85
N ILE A 632 20.38 -11.13 -37.33
CA ILE A 632 20.75 -9.78 -36.93
C ILE A 632 22.18 -9.50 -37.36
N THR A 633 22.46 -8.25 -37.70
CA THR A 633 23.79 -7.82 -38.16
C THR A 633 24.12 -6.51 -37.44
N THR A 634 25.34 -6.42 -36.89
CA THR A 634 25.85 -5.23 -36.19
C THR A 634 26.09 -4.05 -37.14
N PRO A 635 26.25 -2.83 -36.61
CA PRO A 635 26.93 -1.76 -37.34
C PRO A 635 28.34 -2.18 -37.83
N LEU A 636 28.95 -1.37 -38.66
CA LEU A 636 30.33 -1.56 -39.08
C LEU A 636 31.29 -1.34 -37.91
N ILE A 637 32.23 -2.25 -37.72
CA ILE A 637 33.20 -2.26 -36.63
C ILE A 637 34.59 -2.12 -37.28
N ASP A 638 35.42 -1.26 -36.73
CA ASP A 638 36.80 -1.05 -37.21
C ASP A 638 37.63 -2.31 -36.95
N LYS A 639 38.45 -2.66 -37.91
CA LYS A 639 39.36 -3.82 -37.79
C LYS A 639 40.39 -3.57 -36.69
N SER A 640 40.79 -4.63 -36.00
CA SER A 640 41.93 -4.60 -35.09
C SER A 640 43.28 -4.46 -35.85
N SER A 641 44.28 -3.90 -35.21
CA SER A 641 45.61 -3.69 -35.78
C SER A 641 46.35 -5.00 -36.07
N ASP A 642 46.08 -6.06 -35.34
CA ASP A 642 46.70 -7.39 -35.45
C ASP A 642 45.87 -8.36 -36.33
N GLY A 643 44.68 -7.96 -36.77
CA GLY A 643 43.81 -8.78 -37.60
C GLY A 643 43.14 -9.95 -36.87
N ASN A 644 43.20 -9.98 -35.55
CA ASN A 644 42.51 -10.97 -34.71
C ASN A 644 41.23 -10.35 -34.13
N VAL A 645 40.15 -11.09 -34.17
CA VAL A 645 38.84 -10.67 -33.65
C VAL A 645 38.27 -11.78 -32.78
N THR A 646 38.00 -11.48 -31.54
CA THR A 646 37.20 -12.34 -30.65
C THR A 646 35.79 -11.75 -30.55
N VAL A 647 34.80 -12.54 -30.94
CA VAL A 647 33.37 -12.21 -30.79
C VAL A 647 32.80 -12.98 -29.61
N SER A 648 32.39 -12.29 -28.57
CA SER A 648 31.74 -12.87 -27.38
C SER A 648 30.24 -12.63 -27.43
N LEU A 649 29.44 -13.69 -27.36
CA LEU A 649 28.00 -13.67 -27.42
C LEU A 649 27.40 -14.33 -26.18
N ASN A 650 26.40 -13.72 -25.57
CA ASN A 650 25.58 -14.40 -24.53
C ASN A 650 24.28 -14.90 -25.17
N LEU A 651 24.08 -16.21 -25.21
CA LEU A 651 23.00 -16.87 -25.95
C LEU A 651 22.22 -17.86 -25.05
N LYS A 652 20.96 -18.09 -25.40
CA LYS A 652 20.10 -19.12 -24.79
C LYS A 652 19.13 -19.69 -25.82
N LYS A 653 18.87 -20.99 -25.80
CA LYS A 653 17.83 -21.59 -26.68
C LYS A 653 16.43 -21.12 -26.29
N TYR A 654 15.52 -21.08 -27.26
CA TYR A 654 14.11 -20.81 -27.02
C TYR A 654 13.32 -22.11 -26.77
N GLY A 655 12.73 -22.27 -25.61
CA GLY A 655 11.90 -23.42 -25.26
C GLY A 655 12.59 -24.77 -25.54
N THR A 656 11.94 -25.63 -26.31
CA THR A 656 12.50 -26.94 -26.71
C THR A 656 13.27 -26.91 -28.04
N ASP A 657 13.48 -25.75 -28.64
CA ASP A 657 14.26 -25.62 -29.88
C ASP A 657 15.71 -26.06 -29.65
N ALA A 658 16.36 -26.55 -30.72
CA ALA A 658 17.79 -26.88 -30.72
C ALA A 658 18.46 -26.02 -31.79
N PRO A 659 18.76 -24.74 -31.51
CA PRO A 659 19.37 -23.84 -32.47
C PRO A 659 20.84 -24.22 -32.71
N SER A 660 21.27 -24.12 -33.98
CA SER A 660 22.66 -23.97 -34.37
C SER A 660 22.79 -22.55 -34.91
N VAL A 661 23.42 -21.70 -34.11
CA VAL A 661 23.59 -20.28 -34.40
C VAL A 661 24.83 -20.08 -35.17
N GLU A 662 24.74 -19.64 -36.41
CA GLU A 662 25.88 -19.28 -37.28
C GLU A 662 26.28 -17.83 -36.99
N VAL A 663 27.56 -17.63 -36.79
CA VAL A 663 28.21 -16.32 -36.58
C VAL A 663 29.27 -16.14 -37.65
N ALA A 664 29.15 -15.08 -38.42
CA ALA A 664 30.08 -14.76 -39.49
C ALA A 664 30.49 -13.30 -39.41
N LEU A 665 31.74 -13.01 -39.70
CA LEU A 665 32.17 -11.67 -40.06
C LEU A 665 31.79 -11.39 -41.51
N VAL A 666 31.21 -10.22 -41.79
CA VAL A 666 30.82 -9.80 -43.13
C VAL A 666 31.36 -8.40 -43.42
N ASN A 667 31.71 -8.13 -44.69
CA ASN A 667 32.12 -6.77 -45.10
C ASN A 667 30.93 -5.80 -45.18
N SER A 668 31.17 -4.55 -45.57
CA SER A 668 30.15 -3.52 -45.73
C SER A 668 29.04 -3.90 -46.72
N SER A 669 29.29 -4.83 -47.63
CA SER A 669 28.31 -5.35 -48.62
C SER A 669 27.73 -6.71 -48.22
N ASP A 670 27.82 -7.07 -46.93
CA ASP A 670 27.29 -8.31 -46.31
C ASP A 670 27.86 -9.63 -46.88
N ASN A 671 29.03 -9.58 -47.52
CA ASN A 671 29.73 -10.79 -47.94
C ASN A 671 30.61 -11.32 -46.79
N VAL A 672 30.59 -12.63 -46.58
CA VAL A 672 31.35 -13.29 -45.50
C VAL A 672 32.84 -13.10 -45.65
N ILE A 673 33.51 -12.71 -44.57
CA ILE A 673 34.95 -12.60 -44.43
C ILE A 673 35.46 -13.80 -43.57
N GLY A 674 36.36 -14.58 -44.10
CA GLY A 674 36.89 -15.75 -43.41
C GLY A 674 35.88 -16.90 -43.32
N THR A 675 35.95 -17.68 -42.26
CA THR A 675 35.09 -18.86 -42.08
C THR A 675 34.05 -18.57 -40.97
N ALA A 676 32.77 -18.77 -41.28
CA ALA A 676 31.70 -18.69 -40.31
C ALA A 676 31.85 -19.80 -39.23
N GLN A 677 31.50 -19.47 -38.00
CA GLN A 677 31.52 -20.38 -36.87
C GLN A 677 30.11 -20.66 -36.35
N THR A 678 29.94 -21.68 -35.56
CA THR A 678 28.62 -22.07 -35.02
C THR A 678 28.68 -22.32 -33.54
N CYS A 679 27.63 -21.90 -32.80
CA CYS A 679 27.40 -22.24 -31.42
C CYS A 679 25.98 -22.84 -31.21
N SER A 680 25.81 -23.64 -30.15
CA SER A 680 24.58 -24.36 -29.88
C SER A 680 24.16 -24.11 -28.44
N PRO A 681 23.44 -23.00 -28.19
CA PRO A 681 23.06 -22.60 -26.86
C PRO A 681 22.09 -23.58 -26.17
N GLY A 682 22.28 -23.75 -24.85
CA GLY A 682 21.51 -24.63 -23.99
C GLY A 682 20.29 -23.99 -23.37
N GLU A 683 19.80 -24.57 -22.27
CA GLU A 683 18.58 -24.11 -21.54
C GLU A 683 18.85 -22.90 -20.65
N VAL A 684 20.06 -22.66 -20.28
CA VAL A 684 20.54 -21.52 -19.50
C VAL A 684 21.28 -20.57 -20.43
N ALA A 685 21.27 -19.28 -20.13
CA ALA A 685 22.09 -18.33 -20.88
C ALA A 685 23.58 -18.63 -20.62
N GLU A 686 24.36 -18.69 -21.67
CA GLU A 686 25.78 -19.04 -21.64
C GLU A 686 26.58 -18.20 -22.64
N ASP A 687 27.85 -17.97 -22.33
CA ASP A 687 28.76 -17.20 -23.19
C ASP A 687 29.47 -18.08 -24.21
N PHE A 688 29.61 -17.56 -25.43
CA PHE A 688 30.34 -18.15 -26.53
C PHE A 688 31.41 -17.18 -27.03
N ASP A 689 32.69 -17.57 -26.95
CA ASP A 689 33.81 -16.82 -27.51
C ASP A 689 34.22 -17.45 -28.82
N LEU A 690 34.18 -16.69 -29.90
CA LEU A 690 34.47 -17.11 -31.25
C LEU A 690 35.66 -16.30 -31.81
N GLU A 691 36.74 -16.98 -32.14
CA GLU A 691 37.95 -16.32 -32.61
C GLU A 691 38.03 -16.33 -34.14
N PHE A 692 38.26 -15.17 -34.73
CA PHE A 692 38.51 -14.99 -36.15
C PHE A 692 39.89 -14.38 -36.34
N THR A 693 40.65 -14.88 -37.30
CA THR A 693 42.02 -14.45 -37.58
C THR A 693 42.20 -14.03 -39.02
N GLY A 694 43.20 -13.17 -39.29
CA GLY A 694 43.51 -12.71 -40.60
C GLY A 694 42.51 -11.69 -41.18
N ILE A 695 41.86 -10.92 -40.32
CA ILE A 695 40.87 -9.89 -40.70
C ILE A 695 41.66 -8.63 -41.15
N THR A 696 41.50 -8.26 -42.40
CA THR A 696 42.27 -7.17 -43.00
C THR A 696 41.47 -5.91 -43.33
N SER A 697 40.13 -5.95 -43.08
CA SER A 697 39.22 -4.82 -43.34
C SER A 697 38.19 -4.70 -42.24
N ASP A 698 37.56 -3.55 -42.12
CA ASP A 698 36.40 -3.34 -41.23
C ASP A 698 35.29 -4.33 -41.59
N TYR A 699 34.51 -4.72 -40.58
CA TYR A 699 33.55 -5.82 -40.68
C TYR A 699 32.29 -5.54 -39.85
N LYS A 700 31.24 -6.30 -40.15
CA LYS A 700 30.04 -6.44 -39.32
C LYS A 700 29.96 -7.89 -38.83
N ILE A 701 29.27 -8.13 -37.72
CA ILE A 701 28.98 -9.46 -37.21
C ILE A 701 27.55 -9.83 -37.61
N GLN A 702 27.41 -10.88 -38.38
CA GLN A 702 26.11 -11.47 -38.73
C GLN A 702 25.84 -12.69 -37.86
N ILE A 703 24.73 -12.70 -37.14
CA ILE A 703 24.30 -13.78 -36.26
C ILE A 703 22.96 -14.28 -36.77
N LYS A 704 22.84 -15.55 -37.10
CA LYS A 704 21.62 -16.12 -37.68
C LYS A 704 21.43 -17.60 -37.41
N THR A 705 20.19 -18.08 -37.68
CA THR A 705 19.88 -19.51 -37.76
C THR A 705 19.56 -19.91 -39.18
N SER A 706 19.83 -21.17 -39.53
CA SER A 706 19.65 -21.65 -40.91
C SER A 706 18.21 -21.93 -41.28
N THR A 707 17.30 -22.21 -40.31
CA THR A 707 15.92 -22.66 -40.58
C THR A 707 14.94 -22.14 -39.53
N SER A 708 13.65 -22.25 -39.84
CA SER A 708 12.56 -21.99 -38.87
C SER A 708 12.61 -22.97 -37.70
N LYS A 709 11.96 -22.60 -36.57
CA LYS A 709 11.94 -23.41 -35.32
C LYS A 709 13.34 -23.69 -34.74
N LYS A 710 14.28 -22.81 -35.00
CA LYS A 710 15.64 -22.81 -34.43
C LYS A 710 15.88 -21.48 -33.70
N ARG A 711 14.95 -21.12 -32.86
CA ARG A 711 14.92 -19.84 -32.19
C ARG A 711 15.88 -19.82 -30.99
N PHE A 712 16.44 -18.63 -30.72
CA PHE A 712 17.32 -18.40 -29.59
C PHE A 712 17.15 -16.98 -29.06
N TYR A 713 17.63 -16.74 -27.85
CA TYR A 713 17.77 -15.42 -27.26
C TYR A 713 19.20 -14.96 -27.39
N LEU A 714 19.39 -13.66 -27.67
CA LEU A 714 20.66 -12.95 -27.71
C LEU A 714 20.62 -11.86 -26.64
N TYR A 715 21.50 -11.92 -25.66
CA TYR A 715 21.55 -10.99 -24.51
C TYR A 715 22.73 -10.01 -24.61
N SER A 716 23.82 -10.35 -25.28
CA SER A 716 24.93 -9.42 -25.52
C SER A 716 25.76 -9.82 -26.72
N VAL A 717 26.42 -8.80 -27.29
CA VAL A 717 27.45 -8.94 -28.35
C VAL A 717 28.62 -8.06 -27.97
N GLN A 718 29.81 -8.63 -27.83
CA GLN A 718 31.05 -7.89 -27.59
C GLN A 718 32.12 -8.29 -28.57
N VAL A 719 33.02 -7.36 -28.89
CA VAL A 719 34.15 -7.58 -29.75
C VAL A 719 35.42 -6.99 -29.14
N GLY A 720 36.48 -7.75 -29.17
CA GLY A 720 37.79 -7.35 -28.65
C GLY A 720 38.15 -8.10 -27.38
N GLY A 721 39.44 -8.28 -27.13
CA GLY A 721 39.99 -8.82 -25.88
C GLY A 721 39.73 -10.31 -25.65
N SER A 722 40.77 -11.05 -25.25
CA SER A 722 40.55 -12.34 -24.61
C SER A 722 39.75 -12.11 -23.33
N LYS A 723 38.68 -12.90 -23.14
CA LYS A 723 37.93 -12.90 -21.87
C LYS A 723 38.90 -13.18 -20.73
N ASP A 724 38.99 -12.27 -19.78
CA ASP A 724 39.80 -12.53 -18.58
C ASP A 724 39.31 -13.84 -17.96
N LYS A 725 40.22 -14.77 -17.69
CA LYS A 725 39.86 -16.03 -17.06
C LYS A 725 39.38 -15.77 -15.65
N VAL A 726 38.16 -16.18 -15.36
CA VAL A 726 37.47 -15.91 -14.08
C VAL A 726 37.42 -17.20 -13.28
N TYR A 727 37.83 -17.11 -12.02
CA TYR A 727 37.74 -18.20 -11.04
C TYR A 727 36.71 -17.75 -9.97
N SER A 728 35.76 -18.62 -9.66
CA SER A 728 34.73 -18.35 -8.66
C SER A 728 34.84 -19.28 -7.49
N TYR A 729 34.74 -18.73 -6.28
CA TYR A 729 34.83 -19.48 -5.03
C TYR A 729 33.72 -19.03 -4.08
N ASN A 730 33.36 -19.90 -3.15
CA ASN A 730 32.44 -19.56 -2.06
C ASN A 730 33.11 -19.97 -0.72
N THR A 731 32.99 -19.12 0.30
CA THR A 731 33.54 -19.36 1.63
C THR A 731 32.68 -18.70 2.73
N THR A 732 32.70 -19.27 3.91
CA THR A 732 32.11 -18.67 5.13
C THR A 732 33.11 -17.80 5.91
N ALA A 733 34.38 -17.79 5.52
CA ALA A 733 35.41 -16.97 6.16
C ALA A 733 35.55 -15.62 5.44
N THR A 734 36.16 -14.63 6.10
CA THR A 734 36.48 -13.30 5.55
C THR A 734 37.81 -13.26 4.79
N SER A 735 38.34 -14.41 4.42
CA SER A 735 39.52 -14.57 3.55
C SER A 735 39.46 -15.90 2.82
N TYR A 736 40.15 -15.96 1.68
CA TYR A 736 40.28 -17.19 0.88
C TYR A 736 41.62 -17.26 0.21
N THR A 737 42.33 -18.40 0.37
CA THR A 737 43.62 -18.62 -0.31
C THR A 737 43.42 -19.22 -1.67
N VAL A 738 43.75 -18.47 -2.69
CA VAL A 738 43.73 -18.90 -4.09
C VAL A 738 45.10 -19.45 -4.45
N SER A 739 45.14 -20.62 -5.08
CA SER A 739 46.39 -21.30 -5.46
C SER A 739 46.30 -21.94 -6.84
N GLY A 740 47.44 -22.31 -7.43
CA GLY A 740 47.48 -22.92 -8.75
C GLY A 740 47.29 -21.90 -9.89
N LEU A 741 47.56 -20.65 -9.62
CA LEU A 741 47.46 -19.55 -10.58
C LEU A 741 48.67 -19.53 -11.52
N SER A 742 48.49 -18.93 -12.70
CA SER A 742 49.55 -18.63 -13.69
C SER A 742 50.41 -17.46 -13.21
N ASP A 743 51.59 -17.31 -13.81
CA ASP A 743 52.53 -16.20 -13.54
C ASP A 743 52.08 -14.93 -14.29
N THR A 744 50.98 -14.35 -13.82
CA THR A 744 50.36 -13.11 -14.38
C THR A 744 49.69 -12.32 -13.27
N ASN A 745 49.28 -11.10 -13.52
CA ASN A 745 48.55 -10.28 -12.53
C ASN A 745 47.08 -10.69 -12.41
N TYR A 746 46.51 -10.49 -11.25
CA TYR A 746 45.11 -10.77 -10.94
C TYR A 746 44.43 -9.58 -10.29
N LYS A 747 43.11 -9.60 -10.35
CA LYS A 747 42.25 -8.75 -9.53
C LYS A 747 41.15 -9.60 -8.93
N TYR A 748 40.63 -9.26 -7.77
CA TYR A 748 39.51 -9.96 -7.18
C TYR A 748 38.49 -9.02 -6.61
N ARG A 749 37.27 -9.52 -6.50
CA ARG A 749 36.15 -8.86 -5.86
C ARG A 749 35.34 -9.86 -5.05
N VAL A 750 34.54 -9.34 -4.12
CA VAL A 750 33.79 -10.20 -3.21
C VAL A 750 32.35 -9.69 -3.07
N GLN A 751 31.44 -10.62 -2.85
CA GLN A 751 30.02 -10.37 -2.63
C GLN A 751 29.58 -11.12 -1.37
N ALA A 752 28.90 -10.45 -0.44
CA ALA A 752 28.30 -11.10 0.73
C ALA A 752 27.02 -11.83 0.34
N VAL A 753 26.76 -12.97 0.96
CA VAL A 753 25.58 -13.81 0.80
C VAL A 753 24.96 -14.03 2.17
N SER A 754 23.65 -13.76 2.32
CA SER A 754 22.87 -14.07 3.51
C SER A 754 21.71 -15.00 3.17
N ALA A 755 20.90 -15.38 4.15
CA ALA A 755 19.65 -16.12 3.93
C ALA A 755 18.65 -15.32 3.09
N GLU A 756 18.74 -13.98 3.10
CA GLU A 756 17.80 -13.05 2.51
C GLU A 756 18.20 -12.56 1.09
N GLY A 757 19.45 -12.86 0.65
CA GLY A 757 19.94 -12.45 -0.67
C GLY A 757 21.43 -12.24 -0.75
N GLN A 758 21.87 -11.40 -1.70
CA GLN A 758 23.28 -11.12 -1.98
C GLN A 758 23.51 -9.61 -2.04
N SER A 759 24.68 -9.13 -1.56
CA SER A 759 25.11 -7.75 -1.73
C SER A 759 25.46 -7.42 -3.18
N HIS A 760 25.72 -6.15 -3.45
CA HIS A 760 26.50 -5.81 -4.64
C HIS A 760 27.93 -6.38 -4.53
N TRP A 761 28.59 -6.57 -5.67
CA TRP A 761 30.02 -6.91 -5.70
C TRP A 761 30.84 -5.69 -5.24
N SER A 762 31.90 -5.94 -4.46
CA SER A 762 32.90 -4.90 -4.15
C SER A 762 33.59 -4.40 -5.41
N ASP A 763 34.31 -3.28 -5.31
CA ASP A 763 35.29 -2.89 -6.32
C ASP A 763 36.37 -3.96 -6.43
N TYR A 764 37.08 -3.97 -7.58
CA TYR A 764 38.22 -4.89 -7.77
C TYR A 764 39.44 -4.45 -6.97
N GLN A 765 40.01 -5.36 -6.20
CA GLN A 765 41.34 -5.24 -5.59
C GLN A 765 42.38 -5.85 -6.52
N GLN A 766 43.38 -5.07 -6.91
CA GLN A 766 44.50 -5.52 -7.75
C GLN A 766 45.48 -6.40 -6.93
N VAL A 767 46.06 -7.43 -7.60
CA VAL A 767 47.06 -8.32 -7.05
C VAL A 767 48.21 -8.41 -8.03
N ASP A 768 49.31 -7.79 -7.71
CA ASP A 768 50.53 -7.86 -8.49
C ASP A 768 51.33 -9.12 -8.04
N ILE A 769 51.36 -10.11 -8.89
CA ILE A 769 52.16 -11.33 -8.66
C ILE A 769 53.65 -10.98 -8.92
N PRO A 770 54.56 -11.35 -7.95
CA PRO A 770 55.98 -11.09 -8.18
C PRO A 770 56.51 -11.88 -9.37
N THR A 771 56.82 -11.19 -10.45
CA THR A 771 57.40 -11.82 -11.63
C THR A 771 58.72 -12.52 -11.29
N ARG A 772 58.92 -13.78 -11.75
CA ARG A 772 60.22 -14.42 -11.70
C ARG A 772 61.19 -13.62 -12.53
N ILE A 773 62.28 -13.17 -11.92
CA ILE A 773 63.43 -12.69 -12.70
C ILE A 773 63.93 -13.86 -13.56
N ASN A 774 63.53 -13.90 -14.83
CA ASN A 774 64.10 -14.88 -15.75
C ASN A 774 65.61 -14.70 -15.74
N GLU A 775 66.34 -15.77 -15.40
CA GLU A 775 67.79 -15.79 -15.58
C GLU A 775 68.10 -15.42 -17.06
N ILE A 776 68.73 -14.29 -17.23
CA ILE A 776 69.21 -13.88 -18.56
C ILE A 776 70.30 -14.91 -18.91
N ASN A 777 69.97 -15.89 -19.75
CA ASN A 777 70.97 -16.78 -20.38
C ASN A 777 71.93 -15.90 -21.13
N GLY A 778 73.12 -15.76 -20.51
CA GLY A 778 74.21 -14.95 -21.06
C GLY A 778 74.76 -15.51 -22.33
N ASN A 779 74.63 -14.78 -23.43
CA ASN A 779 75.54 -14.70 -24.48
C ASN A 779 75.51 -13.29 -25.07
N GLY A 780 76.30 -12.39 -24.54
CA GLY A 780 76.57 -11.08 -25.11
C GLY A 780 77.23 -10.12 -24.14
N VAL A 781 78.51 -10.12 -24.14
CA VAL A 781 79.42 -8.99 -23.82
C VAL A 781 79.15 -8.09 -22.62
N ASN A 782 79.97 -8.28 -21.62
CA ASN A 782 80.27 -7.47 -20.44
C ASN A 782 80.28 -5.96 -20.68
N THR A 783 79.40 -5.25 -19.97
CA THR A 783 79.78 -4.00 -19.29
C THR A 783 79.28 -4.11 -17.85
N VAL A 784 80.17 -4.22 -16.89
CA VAL A 784 79.85 -4.30 -15.47
C VAL A 784 79.38 -2.94 -15.02
N ASN A 785 78.06 -2.76 -15.03
CA ASN A 785 77.41 -1.67 -14.31
C ASN A 785 77.23 -2.13 -12.87
N ASN A 786 77.95 -1.56 -11.94
CA ASN A 786 77.91 -1.77 -10.51
C ASN A 786 76.64 -1.17 -9.92
N VAL A 787 75.48 -1.69 -10.28
CA VAL A 787 74.17 -1.19 -9.84
C VAL A 787 73.79 -1.89 -8.54
N ILE A 788 73.46 -1.09 -7.52
CA ILE A 788 73.13 -1.55 -6.18
C ILE A 788 71.68 -1.25 -5.89
N TYR A 789 70.98 -2.20 -5.32
CA TYR A 789 69.55 -2.04 -4.89
C TYR A 789 69.44 -2.36 -3.41
N ASN A 790 68.52 -1.69 -2.72
CA ASN A 790 68.05 -2.15 -1.41
C ASN A 790 67.20 -3.40 -1.53
N ILE A 791 66.82 -4.01 -0.41
CA ILE A 791 65.97 -5.21 -0.37
C ILE A 791 64.57 -5.01 -0.91
N ASN A 792 64.11 -3.74 -1.07
CA ASN A 792 62.80 -3.38 -1.65
C ASN A 792 62.90 -3.05 -3.14
N GLY A 793 64.06 -3.40 -3.82
CA GLY A 793 64.25 -3.21 -5.25
C GLY A 793 64.54 -1.74 -5.66
N GLN A 794 64.71 -0.82 -4.74
CA GLN A 794 65.05 0.55 -5.07
C GLN A 794 66.55 0.68 -5.33
N ARG A 795 66.95 1.35 -6.44
CA ARG A 795 68.34 1.60 -6.79
C ARG A 795 69.04 2.51 -5.81
N LEU A 796 70.16 2.12 -5.30
CA LEU A 796 71.01 2.88 -4.42
C LEU A 796 72.12 3.57 -5.18
N ASN A 797 72.41 4.82 -4.85
CA ASN A 797 73.50 5.62 -5.46
C ASN A 797 74.86 5.36 -4.83
N ALA A 798 74.94 4.63 -3.74
CA ALA A 798 76.15 4.22 -3.08
C ALA A 798 75.98 2.91 -2.27
N VAL A 799 77.05 2.16 -2.04
CA VAL A 799 77.03 0.99 -1.20
C VAL A 799 76.74 1.39 0.26
N PRO A 800 75.73 0.82 0.89
CA PRO A 800 75.44 1.07 2.31
C PRO A 800 76.61 0.65 3.20
N GLN A 801 76.86 1.44 4.24
CA GLN A 801 77.93 1.13 5.19
C GLN A 801 77.59 -0.03 6.09
N HIS A 802 76.30 -0.23 6.36
CA HIS A 802 75.74 -1.37 7.12
C HIS A 802 74.39 -1.79 6.52
N GLY A 803 74.01 -3.07 6.63
CA GLY A 803 72.72 -3.60 6.22
C GLY A 803 72.76 -4.60 5.04
N VAL A 804 71.59 -4.90 4.51
CA VAL A 804 71.40 -5.84 3.42
C VAL A 804 71.07 -5.11 2.13
N TYR A 805 71.83 -5.40 1.07
CA TYR A 805 71.56 -4.82 -0.26
C TYR A 805 71.82 -5.86 -1.37
N ILE A 806 71.39 -5.61 -2.56
CA ILE A 806 71.63 -6.43 -3.75
C ILE A 806 72.62 -5.74 -4.65
N GLN A 807 73.71 -6.37 -4.94
CA GLN A 807 74.75 -5.89 -5.90
C GLN A 807 75.03 -7.00 -6.93
N ASN A 808 74.92 -6.65 -8.21
CA ASN A 808 75.10 -7.63 -9.33
C ASN A 808 74.21 -8.86 -9.16
N GLY A 809 72.95 -8.70 -8.78
CA GLY A 809 72.00 -9.79 -8.57
C GLY A 809 72.25 -10.67 -7.34
N ARG A 810 73.22 -10.33 -6.46
CA ARG A 810 73.50 -11.09 -5.23
C ARG A 810 73.23 -10.27 -3.96
N LYS A 811 72.61 -10.93 -2.98
CA LYS A 811 72.40 -10.38 -1.65
C LYS A 811 73.73 -10.16 -0.95
N VAL A 812 74.04 -8.99 -0.54
CA VAL A 812 75.26 -8.63 0.21
C VAL A 812 74.84 -8.12 1.59
N ILE A 813 75.44 -8.63 2.62
CA ILE A 813 75.26 -8.20 4.00
C ILE A 813 76.57 -7.53 4.45
N LYS A 814 76.47 -6.29 4.94
CA LYS A 814 77.69 -5.55 5.39
C LYS A 814 77.50 -5.05 6.84
#